data_8482cabe16115a0fa05f343df6396078
#
_entry.id   8482cabe16115a0fa05f343df6396078
#
_cell.length_a   1.000
_cell.length_b   1.000
_cell.length_c   1.000
_cell.angle_alpha   90.00
_cell.angle_beta   90.00
_cell.angle_gamma   90.00
#
_symmetry.space_group_name_H-M   'P 1'
#
loop_
_entity.id
_entity.type
_entity.pdbx_description
1 polymer ?
#
loop_
_entity_poly.entity_id
_entity_poly.type
_entity_poly.pdbx_seq_one_letter_code
_entity_poly.pdbx_strand_id
1 'polypeptide(L)'
;MVITSATGHYLDPEARQVWDPGGLLKDFQQNAKWENKVRIVAAQIAELFPDSSVHVERLGSVVRAALGEAADGNYNEQSAIEWAAGFSFPANICERDSNLLDLADGDLVVMAKLSHEARENEGRLSTARVHATVPRDDPDFEKLLILCDGVQILVPKDFTPNTTPPLLRNKYKRVCTAVNKMFFEGYLEGLVYLLPTHRLLSMSGIHWSSAHWTTKAGKQKGRNIGDLSNDERGGALNSPEAKLLGQEAWGDIKHPTVDMLVGMVIRQYKRSANGWADVVLWKMDLKGAFTLMFIHPESVPLLAMQLTGGVSMVYHTGLFGSTLMPGAFDVISRVLRRRINSVIKGEIEIFVDDIMGACLTGELSSDLKDCTDVCTGLLGPNAVAVEKTGDTLATGHIDWLGWDINVTKGIIGISRKNFLRALYGFFDVDISKKVKVRTLQKLASWASRYSLVCRALRPMTSALYAESSGMRNLEVSKTLSGEAVVCIHMWRLFLVAMELEGEGYRRSLLTFELESPSFVIEYDSSLTGFGFRIFRIEYGSELLWRIASVDADFSLRGVSSYQNTMEYISVVLAFGYLIQQGERSKTVCVRGDNVTSLKWATTERFKGTLCTNAAVCLLALLSASSMDVVDATHIRGVENCVCDDLSRGVRPEALGYYGDVVINGSNSFLKNLLMLCNPLTTHSMIKEFCRFYAEVQRMVHDAVLRN
;
A
#
# COMPACT_ATOMS: atom_id res chain seq x y z
N MET A 1 -12.76 -33.45 -10.30
CA MET A 1 -13.50 -32.85 -9.20
C MET A 1 -13.54 -31.33 -9.47
N VAL A 2 -14.67 -30.85 -9.95
CA VAL A 2 -14.83 -29.42 -10.31
C VAL A 2 -14.99 -28.65 -9.00
N ILE A 3 -14.02 -27.86 -8.65
CA ILE A 3 -14.10 -26.98 -7.49
C ILE A 3 -14.87 -25.73 -7.93
N THR A 4 -16.17 -25.74 -7.74
CA THR A 4 -17.01 -24.56 -7.82
C THR A 4 -16.87 -23.83 -6.48
N SER A 5 -15.86 -22.98 -6.35
CA SER A 5 -15.77 -22.05 -5.24
C SER A 5 -16.35 -20.70 -5.67
N ALA A 6 -16.74 -19.86 -4.73
CA ALA A 6 -17.06 -18.46 -4.99
C ALA A 6 -15.89 -17.70 -5.64
N THR A 7 -14.73 -18.34 -5.73
CA THR A 7 -13.50 -17.90 -6.42
C THR A 7 -13.39 -18.44 -7.86
N GLY A 8 -14.45 -19.08 -8.39
CA GLY A 8 -14.46 -19.72 -9.72
C GLY A 8 -14.02 -18.84 -10.88
N HIS A 9 -14.07 -17.52 -10.72
CA HIS A 9 -13.53 -16.57 -11.71
C HIS A 9 -12.01 -16.51 -11.77
N TYR A 10 -11.30 -17.10 -10.80
CA TYR A 10 -9.83 -17.09 -10.73
C TYR A 10 -9.19 -18.42 -11.12
N LEU A 11 -9.99 -19.42 -11.40
CA LEU A 11 -9.57 -20.74 -11.85
C LEU A 11 -10.10 -20.99 -13.27
N ASP A 12 -9.80 -20.08 -14.18
CA ASP A 12 -10.01 -20.27 -15.60
C ASP A 12 -9.28 -21.55 -16.03
N PRO A 13 -9.95 -22.49 -16.70
CA PRO A 13 -9.31 -23.67 -17.27
C PRO A 13 -8.15 -23.34 -18.21
N GLU A 14 -8.20 -22.19 -18.92
CA GLU A 14 -7.11 -21.71 -19.75
C GLU A 14 -5.92 -21.21 -18.91
N ALA A 15 -6.13 -20.63 -17.74
CA ALA A 15 -5.08 -20.31 -16.79
C ALA A 15 -4.37 -21.58 -16.27
N ARG A 16 -5.06 -22.74 -16.23
CA ARG A 16 -4.42 -24.02 -15.92
C ARG A 16 -3.44 -24.48 -16.98
N GLN A 17 -3.66 -24.20 -18.26
CA GLN A 17 -2.72 -24.57 -19.33
C GLN A 17 -1.46 -23.70 -19.34
N VAL A 18 -1.56 -22.43 -18.92
CA VAL A 18 -0.42 -21.53 -18.70
C VAL A 18 0.33 -21.89 -17.41
N TRP A 19 -0.30 -22.66 -16.53
CA TRP A 19 0.10 -22.94 -15.14
C TRP A 19 0.84 -24.25 -14.94
N ASP A 20 0.84 -25.16 -15.88
CA ASP A 20 1.59 -26.41 -15.82
C ASP A 20 2.62 -26.49 -16.95
N PRO A 21 3.74 -25.86 -16.80
CA PRO A 21 4.91 -26.17 -17.59
C PRO A 21 5.88 -26.96 -16.71
N GLY A 22 5.70 -28.24 -16.59
CA GLY A 22 6.79 -29.18 -16.24
C GLY A 22 7.76 -28.88 -15.09
N GLY A 23 7.70 -27.68 -14.51
CA GLY A 23 8.57 -27.20 -13.44
C GLY A 23 7.93 -27.33 -12.04
N LEU A 24 6.61 -27.25 -11.94
CA LEU A 24 5.88 -27.32 -10.67
C LEU A 24 5.85 -28.73 -10.06
N LEU A 25 6.04 -29.78 -10.85
CA LEU A 25 6.15 -31.15 -10.34
C LEU A 25 7.36 -31.38 -9.44
N LYS A 26 8.42 -30.58 -9.56
CA LYS A 26 9.56 -30.60 -8.62
C LYS A 26 9.22 -30.04 -7.24
N ASP A 27 8.19 -29.21 -7.13
CA ASP A 27 7.72 -28.64 -5.88
C ASP A 27 6.60 -29.43 -5.22
N PHE A 28 6.22 -30.59 -5.74
CA PHE A 28 5.16 -31.43 -5.14
C PHE A 28 5.46 -31.78 -3.68
N GLN A 29 6.71 -31.97 -3.31
CA GLN A 29 7.10 -32.19 -1.93
C GLN A 29 7.00 -30.91 -1.07
N GLN A 30 7.27 -29.75 -1.63
CA GLN A 30 7.01 -28.46 -0.98
C GLN A 30 5.49 -28.20 -0.89
N ASN A 31 4.73 -28.51 -1.92
CA ASN A 31 3.28 -28.42 -1.94
C ASN A 31 2.60 -29.32 -0.92
N ALA A 32 3.05 -30.56 -0.74
CA ALA A 32 2.53 -31.49 0.28
C ALA A 32 2.80 -30.95 1.71
N LYS A 33 3.98 -30.40 1.94
CA LYS A 33 4.36 -29.77 3.21
C LYS A 33 3.52 -28.51 3.45
N TRP A 34 3.21 -27.79 2.40
CA TRP A 34 2.38 -26.59 2.43
C TRP A 34 0.90 -26.91 2.66
N GLU A 35 0.33 -27.88 1.95
CA GLU A 35 -1.03 -28.35 2.18
C GLU A 35 -1.23 -28.84 3.61
N ASN A 36 -0.24 -29.49 4.19
CA ASN A 36 -0.29 -29.87 5.61
C ASN A 36 -0.30 -28.65 6.54
N LYS A 37 0.50 -27.61 6.26
CA LYS A 37 0.46 -26.33 6.99
C LYS A 37 -0.91 -25.66 6.89
N VAL A 38 -1.47 -25.55 5.68
CA VAL A 38 -2.79 -24.98 5.44
C VAL A 38 -3.84 -25.75 6.22
N ARG A 39 -3.80 -27.08 6.19
CA ARG A 39 -4.72 -27.93 6.94
C ARG A 39 -4.63 -27.71 8.44
N ILE A 40 -3.42 -27.60 9.01
CA ILE A 40 -3.21 -27.30 10.42
C ILE A 40 -3.78 -25.92 10.79
N VAL A 41 -3.49 -24.91 10.01
CA VAL A 41 -3.97 -23.54 10.28
C VAL A 41 -5.48 -23.44 10.07
N ALA A 42 -6.02 -24.10 9.05
CA ALA A 42 -7.44 -24.16 8.80
C ALA A 42 -8.19 -24.91 9.92
N ALA A 43 -7.59 -25.99 10.46
CA ALA A 43 -8.14 -26.67 11.62
C ALA A 43 -8.14 -25.77 12.87
N GLN A 44 -7.06 -25.02 13.12
CA GLN A 44 -6.99 -24.04 14.22
C GLN A 44 -8.07 -22.94 14.07
N ILE A 45 -8.31 -22.46 12.84
CA ILE A 45 -9.36 -21.49 12.58
C ILE A 45 -10.75 -22.12 12.74
N ALA A 46 -10.96 -23.35 12.26
CA ALA A 46 -12.22 -24.08 12.44
C ALA A 46 -12.55 -24.36 13.92
N GLU A 47 -11.54 -24.60 14.76
CA GLU A 47 -11.71 -24.69 16.21
C GLU A 47 -12.17 -23.36 16.83
N LEU A 48 -11.75 -22.24 16.26
CA LEU A 48 -12.15 -20.90 16.70
C LEU A 48 -13.55 -20.50 16.20
N PHE A 49 -14.02 -21.11 15.11
CA PHE A 49 -15.35 -20.87 14.48
C PHE A 49 -16.16 -22.19 14.35
N PRO A 50 -16.52 -22.85 15.44
CA PRO A 50 -17.17 -24.17 15.38
C PRO A 50 -18.52 -24.16 14.66
N ASP A 51 -19.22 -23.03 14.64
CA ASP A 51 -20.55 -22.85 14.04
C ASP A 51 -20.51 -22.21 12.65
N SER A 52 -19.33 -21.85 12.15
CA SER A 52 -19.21 -21.28 10.82
C SER A 52 -19.09 -22.39 9.79
N SER A 53 -19.81 -22.26 8.67
CA SER A 53 -19.66 -23.11 7.47
C SER A 53 -18.30 -22.89 6.78
N VAL A 54 -17.31 -22.38 7.48
CA VAL A 54 -15.93 -22.24 7.01
C VAL A 54 -15.30 -23.62 6.95
N HIS A 55 -15.62 -24.35 5.89
CA HIS A 55 -15.03 -25.65 5.66
C HIS A 55 -13.53 -25.49 5.41
N VAL A 56 -12.72 -26.33 6.07
CA VAL A 56 -11.27 -26.46 5.87
C VAL A 56 -10.89 -26.56 4.39
N GLU A 57 -11.76 -27.20 3.57
CA GLU A 57 -11.59 -27.31 2.13
C GLU A 57 -11.69 -25.97 1.38
N ARG A 58 -12.61 -25.10 1.79
CA ARG A 58 -12.79 -23.76 1.18
C ARG A 58 -11.61 -22.86 1.54
N LEU A 59 -11.17 -22.87 2.79
CA LEU A 59 -9.94 -22.22 3.21
C LEU A 59 -8.72 -22.75 2.44
N GLY A 60 -8.60 -24.06 2.27
CA GLY A 60 -7.54 -24.69 1.50
C GLY A 60 -7.53 -24.23 0.04
N SER A 61 -8.68 -24.04 -0.60
CA SER A 61 -8.77 -23.55 -1.99
C SER A 61 -8.34 -22.09 -2.12
N VAL A 62 -8.72 -21.25 -1.18
CA VAL A 62 -8.31 -19.84 -1.13
C VAL A 62 -6.79 -19.69 -0.95
N VAL A 63 -6.23 -20.49 -0.07
CA VAL A 63 -4.79 -20.46 0.16
C VAL A 63 -4.02 -21.05 -1.01
N ARG A 64 -4.56 -22.05 -1.72
CA ARG A 64 -3.98 -22.54 -2.99
C ARG A 64 -4.00 -21.48 -4.09
N ALA A 65 -5.08 -20.68 -4.18
CA ALA A 65 -5.13 -19.55 -5.10
C ALA A 65 -4.08 -18.48 -4.77
N ALA A 66 -3.90 -18.19 -3.46
CA ALA A 66 -2.86 -17.28 -2.98
C ALA A 66 -1.43 -17.79 -3.26
N LEU A 67 -1.22 -19.10 -3.16
CA LEU A 67 0.04 -19.75 -3.55
C LEU A 67 0.33 -19.57 -5.02
N GLY A 68 -0.68 -19.69 -5.84
CA GLY A 68 -0.55 -19.49 -7.24
C GLY A 68 0.00 -18.12 -7.62
N GLU A 69 -0.59 -17.10 -7.09
CA GLU A 69 -0.10 -15.72 -7.26
C GLU A 69 1.32 -15.51 -6.72
N ALA A 70 1.70 -16.20 -5.64
CA ALA A 70 3.04 -16.13 -5.07
C ALA A 70 4.07 -16.89 -5.93
N ALA A 71 3.68 -18.01 -6.57
CA ALA A 71 4.54 -18.80 -7.47
C ALA A 71 4.83 -18.08 -8.79
N ASP A 72 3.89 -17.29 -9.31
CA ASP A 72 4.06 -16.47 -10.51
C ASP A 72 5.25 -15.50 -10.40
N GLY A 73 5.62 -15.10 -9.19
CA GLY A 73 6.82 -14.28 -8.94
C GLY A 73 8.15 -15.00 -9.20
N ASN A 74 8.18 -16.34 -9.20
CA ASN A 74 9.42 -17.12 -9.41
C ASN A 74 9.65 -17.53 -10.87
N TYR A 75 8.67 -17.34 -11.73
CA TYR A 75 8.64 -17.86 -13.11
C TYR A 75 9.57 -17.15 -14.10
N ASN A 76 10.06 -15.98 -13.78
CA ASN A 76 10.67 -15.07 -14.75
C ASN A 76 12.17 -15.30 -15.04
N GLU A 77 12.90 -16.11 -14.26
CA GLU A 77 14.32 -16.37 -14.52
C GLU A 77 14.47 -17.23 -15.79
N GLN A 78 13.66 -18.28 -15.90
CA GLN A 78 13.66 -19.17 -17.07
C GLN A 78 13.15 -18.43 -18.33
N SER A 79 12.05 -17.67 -18.21
CA SER A 79 11.55 -16.85 -19.31
C SER A 79 12.54 -15.81 -19.81
N ALA A 80 13.35 -15.23 -18.91
CA ALA A 80 14.40 -14.30 -19.30
C ALA A 80 15.54 -14.99 -20.05
N ILE A 81 15.92 -16.20 -19.64
CA ILE A 81 16.91 -17.02 -20.32
C ILE A 81 16.43 -17.37 -21.73
N GLU A 82 15.18 -17.80 -21.86
CA GLU A 82 14.55 -18.13 -23.15
C GLU A 82 14.46 -16.91 -24.07
N TRP A 83 14.03 -15.76 -23.53
CA TRP A 83 13.95 -14.50 -24.27
C TRP A 83 15.33 -14.06 -24.83
N ALA A 84 16.40 -14.36 -24.14
CA ALA A 84 17.76 -13.99 -24.54
C ALA A 84 18.53 -15.15 -25.18
N ALA A 85 17.89 -16.29 -25.43
CA ALA A 85 18.57 -17.47 -26.00
C ALA A 85 19.28 -17.11 -27.33
N GLY A 86 20.53 -17.51 -27.43
CA GLY A 86 21.38 -17.24 -28.62
C GLY A 86 21.90 -15.79 -28.72
N PHE A 87 21.59 -14.90 -27.77
CA PHE A 87 22.12 -13.55 -27.80
C PHE A 87 23.62 -13.54 -27.45
N SER A 88 24.39 -12.82 -28.27
CA SER A 88 25.79 -12.42 -27.98
C SER A 88 26.01 -10.99 -28.43
N PHE A 89 26.89 -10.27 -27.78
CA PHE A 89 27.24 -8.94 -28.24
C PHE A 89 27.84 -9.00 -29.65
N PRO A 90 27.52 -8.08 -30.57
CA PRO A 90 28.25 -7.89 -31.81
C PRO A 90 29.75 -7.68 -31.55
N ALA A 91 30.58 -8.12 -32.44
CA ALA A 91 32.06 -8.01 -32.27
C ALA A 91 32.52 -6.55 -32.10
N ASN A 92 31.81 -5.61 -32.73
CA ASN A 92 32.13 -4.19 -32.71
C ASN A 92 31.24 -3.37 -31.72
N ILE A 93 30.65 -4.05 -30.72
CA ILE A 93 29.66 -3.40 -29.82
C ILE A 93 30.19 -2.15 -29.11
N CYS A 94 31.46 -2.11 -28.78
CA CYS A 94 32.07 -0.96 -28.10
C CYS A 94 32.64 0.11 -29.08
N GLU A 95 32.59 -0.07 -30.39
CA GLU A 95 33.26 0.78 -31.37
C GLU A 95 32.75 2.21 -31.34
N ARG A 96 31.42 2.41 -31.35
CA ARG A 96 30.79 3.75 -31.30
C ARG A 96 31.25 4.55 -30.08
N ASP A 97 31.15 3.95 -28.90
CA ASP A 97 31.42 4.65 -27.64
C ASP A 97 32.96 4.75 -27.42
N SER A 98 33.75 3.81 -27.94
CA SER A 98 35.21 3.94 -27.98
C SER A 98 35.67 5.12 -28.83
N ASN A 99 35.06 5.30 -30.02
CA ASN A 99 35.37 6.43 -30.89
C ASN A 99 34.94 7.78 -30.23
N LEU A 100 33.80 7.81 -29.55
CA LEU A 100 33.38 9.00 -28.81
C LEU A 100 34.32 9.31 -27.62
N LEU A 101 34.80 8.27 -26.93
CA LEU A 101 35.76 8.42 -25.87
C LEU A 101 37.13 8.91 -26.40
N ASP A 102 37.56 8.46 -27.59
CA ASP A 102 38.78 8.93 -28.25
C ASP A 102 38.65 10.41 -28.66
N LEU A 103 37.46 10.85 -29.13
CA LEU A 103 37.19 12.25 -29.40
C LEU A 103 37.18 13.11 -28.13
N ALA A 104 36.96 12.52 -26.98
CA ALA A 104 37.01 13.15 -25.65
C ALA A 104 38.38 13.00 -24.99
N ASP A 105 39.46 12.69 -25.74
CA ASP A 105 40.83 12.46 -25.24
C ASP A 105 40.88 11.42 -24.08
N GLY A 106 40.01 10.45 -24.09
CA GLY A 106 39.89 9.42 -23.05
C GLY A 106 39.23 9.85 -21.76
N ASP A 107 38.60 11.02 -21.71
CA ASP A 107 37.89 11.54 -20.53
C ASP A 107 36.38 11.27 -20.58
N LEU A 108 35.87 10.45 -19.65
CA LEU A 108 34.45 10.12 -19.54
C LEU A 108 33.56 11.35 -19.22
N VAL A 109 34.08 12.34 -18.51
CA VAL A 109 33.33 13.56 -18.21
C VAL A 109 33.13 14.39 -19.47
N VAL A 110 34.19 14.55 -20.26
CA VAL A 110 34.14 15.25 -21.56
C VAL A 110 33.23 14.47 -22.53
N MET A 111 33.38 13.14 -22.59
CA MET A 111 32.51 12.27 -23.41
C MET A 111 31.03 12.47 -23.05
N ALA A 112 30.71 12.51 -21.75
CA ALA A 112 29.34 12.74 -21.29
C ALA A 112 28.81 14.13 -21.67
N LYS A 113 29.61 15.18 -21.53
CA LYS A 113 29.26 16.55 -21.96
C LYS A 113 28.92 16.59 -23.45
N LEU A 114 29.81 16.07 -24.32
CA LEU A 114 29.57 15.99 -25.75
C LEU A 114 28.30 15.20 -26.10
N SER A 115 28.07 14.11 -25.39
CA SER A 115 26.88 13.27 -25.59
C SER A 115 25.59 14.00 -25.15
N HIS A 116 25.62 14.77 -24.06
CA HIS A 116 24.46 15.54 -23.58
C HIS A 116 24.12 16.65 -24.58
N GLU A 117 25.10 17.45 -25.01
CA GLU A 117 24.92 18.53 -25.99
C GLU A 117 24.33 17.99 -27.31
N ALA A 118 24.83 16.86 -27.81
CA ALA A 118 24.31 16.23 -29.01
C ALA A 118 22.84 15.77 -28.88
N ARG A 119 22.38 15.49 -27.67
CA ARG A 119 21.05 14.92 -27.36
C ARG A 119 20.06 15.89 -26.76
N GLU A 120 20.43 17.14 -26.55
CA GLU A 120 19.56 18.16 -25.97
C GLU A 120 18.23 18.30 -26.72
N ASN A 121 18.23 17.96 -28.01
CA ASN A 121 17.05 18.00 -28.89
C ASN A 121 16.32 16.64 -29.06
N GLU A 122 16.85 15.53 -28.52
CA GLU A 122 16.34 14.16 -28.78
C GLU A 122 15.18 13.72 -27.87
N GLY A 123 14.54 14.65 -27.14
CA GLY A 123 13.29 14.29 -26.48
C GLY A 123 13.44 13.82 -25.05
N ARG A 124 14.20 14.55 -24.24
CA ARG A 124 14.31 14.41 -22.79
C ARG A 124 14.11 15.77 -22.11
N LEU A 125 14.13 15.79 -20.79
CA LEU A 125 14.14 17.04 -20.04
C LEU A 125 15.29 17.94 -20.54
N SER A 126 14.97 19.20 -20.89
CA SER A 126 15.95 20.19 -21.33
C SER A 126 15.53 21.58 -20.91
N THR A 127 16.50 22.48 -20.79
CA THR A 127 16.28 23.88 -20.39
C THR A 127 15.25 24.57 -21.31
N ALA A 128 15.31 24.36 -22.62
CA ALA A 128 14.36 24.91 -23.57
C ALA A 128 12.93 24.43 -23.29
N ARG A 129 12.74 23.14 -22.99
CA ARG A 129 11.42 22.56 -22.67
C ARG A 129 10.90 23.08 -21.34
N VAL A 130 11.74 23.19 -20.32
CA VAL A 130 11.35 23.76 -19.02
C VAL A 130 10.84 25.18 -19.19
N HIS A 131 11.59 26.04 -19.91
CA HIS A 131 11.15 27.40 -20.17
C HIS A 131 9.87 27.52 -21.02
N ALA A 132 9.63 26.54 -21.92
CA ALA A 132 8.44 26.52 -22.75
C ALA A 132 7.18 26.03 -22.05
N THR A 133 7.32 25.12 -21.04
CA THR A 133 6.19 24.39 -20.47
C THR A 133 5.90 24.71 -19.01
N VAL A 134 6.89 25.22 -18.27
CA VAL A 134 6.75 25.45 -16.82
C VAL A 134 6.81 26.95 -16.52
N PRO A 135 5.83 27.49 -15.78
CA PRO A 135 5.87 28.88 -15.33
C PRO A 135 7.09 29.17 -14.45
N ARG A 136 7.66 30.36 -14.57
CA ARG A 136 8.84 30.74 -13.78
C ARG A 136 8.60 30.86 -12.28
N ASP A 137 7.36 31.06 -11.87
CA ASP A 137 6.92 31.11 -10.48
C ASP A 137 6.57 29.72 -9.90
N ASP A 138 6.73 28.65 -10.70
CA ASP A 138 6.59 27.30 -10.16
C ASP A 138 7.66 27.05 -9.08
N PRO A 139 7.28 26.56 -7.88
CA PRO A 139 8.20 26.39 -6.76
C PRO A 139 9.37 25.42 -7.00
N ASP A 140 9.27 24.58 -8.01
CA ASP A 140 10.33 23.64 -8.40
C ASP A 140 11.04 24.03 -9.71
N PHE A 141 10.79 25.23 -10.26
CA PHE A 141 11.36 25.68 -11.54
C PHE A 141 12.88 25.62 -11.55
N GLU A 142 13.54 26.22 -10.55
CA GLU A 142 15.00 26.21 -10.41
C GLU A 142 15.58 24.80 -10.25
N LYS A 143 14.87 23.92 -9.54
CA LYS A 143 15.28 22.51 -9.41
C LYS A 143 15.21 21.78 -10.74
N LEU A 144 14.20 22.07 -11.58
CA LEU A 144 14.13 21.51 -12.93
C LEU A 144 15.29 21.99 -13.81
N LEU A 145 15.71 23.25 -13.69
CA LEU A 145 16.89 23.73 -14.43
C LEU A 145 18.16 23.00 -14.00
N ILE A 146 18.36 22.76 -12.70
CA ILE A 146 19.47 21.93 -12.20
C ILE A 146 19.39 20.49 -12.78
N LEU A 147 18.19 19.91 -12.88
CA LEU A 147 18.00 18.58 -13.47
C LEU A 147 18.29 18.54 -14.98
N CYS A 148 18.18 19.66 -15.69
CA CYS A 148 18.57 19.75 -17.09
C CYS A 148 20.08 19.58 -17.30
N ASP A 149 20.90 20.02 -16.35
CA ASP A 149 22.35 19.79 -16.36
C ASP A 149 22.72 18.34 -15.98
N GLY A 150 21.75 17.59 -15.47
CA GLY A 150 21.87 16.20 -15.03
C GLY A 150 21.85 16.02 -13.53
N VAL A 151 21.44 14.83 -13.11
CA VAL A 151 21.38 14.45 -11.68
C VAL A 151 22.78 14.18 -11.16
N GLN A 152 23.24 14.99 -10.22
CA GLN A 152 24.53 14.79 -9.55
C GLN A 152 24.43 13.61 -8.56
N ILE A 153 25.36 12.69 -8.62
CA ILE A 153 25.53 11.62 -7.62
C ILE A 153 26.26 12.20 -6.43
N LEU A 154 25.49 12.50 -5.40
CA LEU A 154 25.99 13.09 -4.15
C LEU A 154 26.66 12.02 -3.30
N VAL A 155 27.94 12.20 -2.98
CA VAL A 155 28.71 11.31 -2.14
C VAL A 155 29.28 12.04 -0.94
N PRO A 156 29.54 11.35 0.19
CA PRO A 156 30.23 11.93 1.34
C PRO A 156 31.60 12.48 0.99
N LYS A 157 32.10 13.43 1.78
CA LYS A 157 33.43 14.06 1.55
C LYS A 157 34.61 13.05 1.63
N ASP A 158 34.46 12.01 2.42
CA ASP A 158 35.41 10.92 2.61
C ASP A 158 35.15 9.70 1.71
N PHE A 159 34.30 9.87 0.72
CA PHE A 159 33.99 8.80 -0.22
C PHE A 159 35.23 8.30 -0.98
N THR A 160 35.46 7.01 -0.93
CA THR A 160 36.54 6.36 -1.67
C THR A 160 35.96 5.47 -2.78
N PRO A 161 36.24 5.78 -4.05
CA PRO A 161 35.75 4.95 -5.15
C PRO A 161 36.28 3.51 -5.08
N ASN A 162 35.41 2.55 -5.41
CA ASN A 162 35.86 1.18 -5.69
C ASN A 162 36.49 1.12 -7.08
N THR A 163 37.80 0.98 -7.15
CA THR A 163 38.58 1.01 -8.41
C THR A 163 38.65 -0.33 -9.15
N THR A 164 38.09 -1.39 -8.58
CA THR A 164 38.13 -2.73 -9.20
C THR A 164 36.70 -3.28 -9.36
N PRO A 165 36.37 -3.89 -10.52
CA PRO A 165 35.08 -4.50 -10.73
C PRO A 165 34.78 -5.57 -9.66
N PRO A 166 33.61 -5.55 -9.01
CA PRO A 166 33.22 -6.61 -8.11
C PRO A 166 32.95 -7.91 -8.88
N LEU A 167 33.12 -9.04 -8.20
CA LEU A 167 32.83 -10.34 -8.80
C LEU A 167 31.36 -10.45 -9.17
N LEU A 168 31.06 -10.96 -10.35
CA LEU A 168 29.73 -11.23 -10.81
C LEU A 168 29.02 -12.23 -9.88
N ARG A 169 27.88 -11.85 -9.32
CA ARG A 169 27.10 -12.72 -8.41
C ARG A 169 26.56 -13.96 -9.14
N ASN A 170 26.40 -15.06 -8.43
CA ASN A 170 25.91 -16.33 -9.01
C ASN A 170 24.54 -16.19 -9.69
N LYS A 171 23.63 -15.38 -9.14
CA LYS A 171 22.35 -15.10 -9.79
C LYS A 171 22.52 -14.41 -11.14
N TYR A 172 23.41 -13.43 -11.22
CA TYR A 172 23.75 -12.75 -12.47
C TYR A 172 24.34 -13.73 -13.50
N LYS A 173 25.26 -14.60 -13.09
CA LYS A 173 25.90 -15.59 -14.00
C LYS A 173 24.87 -16.51 -14.67
N ARG A 174 23.79 -16.86 -13.97
CA ARG A 174 22.72 -17.70 -14.54
C ARG A 174 21.91 -16.99 -15.63
N VAL A 175 21.74 -15.68 -15.54
CA VAL A 175 20.95 -14.86 -16.46
C VAL A 175 21.79 -13.88 -17.28
N CYS A 176 23.11 -14.09 -17.36
CA CYS A 176 24.04 -13.13 -17.97
C CYS A 176 23.66 -12.77 -19.42
N THR A 177 23.19 -13.73 -20.21
CA THR A 177 22.74 -13.48 -21.58
C THR A 177 21.54 -12.52 -21.64
N ALA A 178 20.58 -12.69 -20.73
CA ALA A 178 19.44 -11.79 -20.63
C ALA A 178 19.84 -10.38 -20.19
N VAL A 179 20.75 -10.28 -19.22
CA VAL A 179 21.29 -9.00 -18.75
C VAL A 179 22.07 -8.29 -19.86
N ASN A 180 22.93 -9.01 -20.57
CA ASN A 180 23.67 -8.46 -21.71
C ASN A 180 22.75 -7.95 -22.81
N LYS A 181 21.69 -8.71 -23.15
CA LYS A 181 20.68 -8.28 -24.13
C LYS A 181 19.92 -7.02 -23.68
N MET A 182 19.56 -6.94 -22.39
CA MET A 182 18.94 -5.74 -21.85
C MET A 182 19.83 -4.50 -21.96
N PHE A 183 21.12 -4.63 -21.68
CA PHE A 183 22.05 -3.53 -21.83
C PHE A 183 22.35 -3.17 -23.27
N PHE A 184 22.33 -4.14 -24.16
CA PHE A 184 22.37 -3.87 -25.58
C PHE A 184 21.16 -3.06 -26.07
N GLU A 185 19.96 -3.43 -25.62
CA GLU A 185 18.76 -2.62 -25.91
C GLU A 185 18.88 -1.21 -25.33
N GLY A 186 19.32 -1.08 -24.07
CA GLY A 186 19.56 0.22 -23.43
C GLY A 186 20.63 1.06 -24.14
N TYR A 187 21.66 0.42 -24.67
CA TYR A 187 22.68 1.07 -25.49
C TYR A 187 22.08 1.61 -26.80
N LEU A 188 21.24 0.85 -27.48
CA LEU A 188 20.55 1.29 -28.69
C LEU A 188 19.58 2.46 -28.39
N GLU A 189 18.96 2.46 -27.23
CA GLU A 189 18.10 3.56 -26.75
C GLU A 189 18.90 4.75 -26.19
N GLY A 190 20.23 4.63 -26.14
CA GLY A 190 21.13 5.67 -25.65
C GLY A 190 21.01 5.92 -24.14
N LEU A 191 20.84 4.88 -23.35
CA LEU A 191 20.76 4.96 -21.88
C LEU A 191 22.09 4.73 -21.18
N VAL A 192 22.98 3.97 -21.81
CA VAL A 192 24.28 3.57 -21.28
C VAL A 192 25.35 3.64 -22.35
N TYR A 193 26.59 3.83 -21.95
CA TYR A 193 27.76 3.57 -22.78
C TYR A 193 28.21 2.14 -22.63
N LEU A 194 28.70 1.52 -23.71
CA LEU A 194 29.35 0.22 -23.69
C LEU A 194 30.81 0.39 -24.12
N LEU A 195 31.74 0.07 -23.23
CA LEU A 195 33.17 0.25 -23.40
C LEU A 195 33.93 -1.05 -23.09
N PRO A 196 35.11 -1.26 -23.69
CA PRO A 196 35.95 -2.36 -23.30
C PRO A 196 36.40 -2.24 -21.85
N THR A 197 36.27 -3.30 -21.05
CA THR A 197 36.59 -3.29 -19.61
C THR A 197 38.03 -2.82 -19.35
N HIS A 198 38.99 -3.24 -20.20
CA HIS A 198 40.40 -2.85 -20.01
C HIS A 198 40.63 -1.33 -20.15
N ARG A 199 39.86 -0.64 -21.00
CA ARG A 199 39.97 0.82 -21.13
C ARG A 199 39.51 1.51 -19.83
N LEU A 200 38.36 1.10 -19.27
CA LEU A 200 37.87 1.70 -18.01
C LEU A 200 38.79 1.39 -16.83
N LEU A 201 39.46 0.22 -16.81
CA LEU A 201 40.42 -0.12 -15.75
C LEU A 201 41.70 0.73 -15.82
N SER A 202 42.03 1.31 -16.96
CA SER A 202 43.17 2.21 -17.10
C SER A 202 42.89 3.66 -16.72
N MET A 203 41.62 3.99 -16.47
CA MET A 203 41.18 5.35 -16.10
C MET A 203 41.20 5.55 -14.59
N SER A 204 41.56 6.74 -14.15
CA SER A 204 41.40 7.19 -12.74
C SER A 204 40.00 7.67 -12.45
N GLY A 205 39.57 7.53 -11.21
CA GLY A 205 38.27 8.09 -10.76
C GLY A 205 37.03 7.24 -11.10
N ILE A 206 37.21 6.09 -11.72
CA ILE A 206 36.11 5.15 -12.00
C ILE A 206 35.69 4.45 -10.71
N HIS A 207 34.40 4.49 -10.40
CA HIS A 207 33.80 3.68 -9.35
C HIS A 207 33.01 2.52 -9.95
N TRP A 208 33.31 1.29 -9.46
CA TRP A 208 32.68 0.07 -9.92
C TRP A 208 31.63 -0.43 -8.95
N SER A 209 30.41 -0.62 -9.45
CA SER A 209 29.30 -1.26 -8.75
C SER A 209 28.92 -2.60 -9.36
N SER A 210 28.22 -3.44 -8.60
CA SER A 210 27.70 -4.70 -9.12
C SER A 210 26.39 -4.47 -9.87
N ALA A 211 26.20 -5.14 -11.00
CA ALA A 211 24.89 -5.27 -11.63
C ALA A 211 24.05 -6.33 -10.88
N HIS A 212 22.81 -6.00 -10.57
CA HIS A 212 21.86 -6.93 -9.97
C HIS A 212 20.62 -7.05 -10.86
N TRP A 213 20.25 -8.29 -11.17
CA TRP A 213 19.06 -8.57 -11.97
C TRP A 213 17.92 -9.07 -11.08
N THR A 214 16.70 -8.58 -11.32
CA THR A 214 15.50 -9.01 -10.62
C THR A 214 14.38 -9.32 -11.60
N THR A 215 13.54 -10.28 -11.24
CA THR A 215 12.35 -10.62 -12.03
C THR A 215 11.33 -9.50 -11.97
N LYS A 216 10.54 -9.35 -13.03
CA LYS A 216 9.34 -8.51 -13.06
C LYS A 216 8.16 -9.42 -13.42
N ALA A 217 7.17 -9.51 -12.52
CA ALA A 217 5.98 -10.34 -12.73
C ALA A 217 5.32 -10.02 -14.08
N GLY A 218 4.99 -11.07 -14.85
CA GLY A 218 4.35 -10.96 -16.17
C GLY A 218 5.24 -10.42 -17.30
N LYS A 219 6.59 -10.27 -17.08
CA LYS A 219 7.50 -9.80 -18.14
C LYS A 219 8.71 -10.70 -18.28
N GLN A 220 9.03 -11.07 -19.49
CA GLN A 220 10.16 -11.96 -19.82
C GLN A 220 11.52 -11.36 -19.41
N LYS A 221 11.76 -10.09 -19.71
CA LYS A 221 13.10 -9.53 -19.56
C LYS A 221 13.53 -9.08 -18.14
N GLY A 222 12.66 -9.09 -17.15
CA GLY A 222 13.01 -8.64 -15.79
C GLY A 222 13.39 -7.14 -15.70
N ARG A 223 14.19 -6.82 -14.67
CA ARG A 223 14.76 -5.47 -14.46
C ARG A 223 16.23 -5.59 -14.05
N ASN A 224 17.05 -4.70 -14.54
CA ASN A 224 18.40 -4.53 -14.03
C ASN A 224 18.41 -3.40 -12.98
N ILE A 225 19.16 -3.62 -11.90
CA ILE A 225 19.31 -2.71 -10.77
C ILE A 225 20.78 -2.58 -10.45
N GLY A 226 21.29 -1.36 -10.36
CA GLY A 226 22.64 -1.13 -9.84
C GLY A 226 22.67 -1.44 -8.34
N ASP A 227 23.60 -2.29 -7.91
CA ASP A 227 23.86 -2.51 -6.49
C ASP A 227 24.82 -1.45 -5.95
N LEU A 228 24.27 -0.25 -5.75
CA LEU A 228 25.01 0.93 -5.31
C LEU A 228 25.18 0.99 -3.78
N SER A 229 24.68 -0.01 -3.07
CA SER A 229 24.76 -0.11 -1.60
C SER A 229 25.87 -1.04 -1.12
N ASN A 230 26.63 -1.65 -2.04
CA ASN A 230 27.72 -2.55 -1.69
C ASN A 230 28.98 -1.75 -1.33
N ASP A 231 29.48 -1.92 -0.12
CA ASP A 231 30.67 -1.27 0.45
C ASP A 231 31.86 -2.22 0.65
N GLU A 232 31.82 -3.46 0.14
CA GLU A 232 32.84 -4.49 0.40
C GLU A 232 34.26 -4.09 -0.07
N ARG A 233 34.39 -3.14 -1.00
CA ARG A 233 35.67 -2.76 -1.62
C ARG A 233 35.87 -1.26 -1.83
N GLY A 234 35.03 -0.46 -1.22
CA GLY A 234 35.03 1.00 -1.36
C GLY A 234 33.78 1.60 -0.78
N GLY A 235 33.57 2.89 -0.92
CA GLY A 235 32.36 3.56 -0.45
C GLY A 235 31.12 3.15 -1.23
N ALA A 236 30.01 2.97 -0.54
CA ALA A 236 28.72 2.78 -1.19
C ALA A 236 28.16 4.13 -1.67
N LEU A 237 27.66 4.17 -2.91
CA LEU A 237 26.97 5.38 -3.43
C LEU A 237 25.64 5.62 -2.73
N ASN A 238 24.98 4.57 -2.22
CA ASN A 238 23.78 4.64 -1.42
C ASN A 238 24.14 4.61 0.08
N SER A 239 24.78 5.64 0.59
CA SER A 239 25.02 5.80 2.02
C SER A 239 23.87 6.55 2.72
N PRO A 240 23.75 6.49 4.06
CA PRO A 240 22.82 7.34 4.81
C PRO A 240 23.07 8.83 4.56
N GLU A 241 24.33 9.24 4.44
CA GLU A 241 24.76 10.62 4.16
C GLU A 241 24.32 11.05 2.75
N ALA A 242 24.53 10.20 1.74
CA ALA A 242 24.07 10.46 0.37
C ALA A 242 22.55 10.65 0.32
N LYS A 243 21.80 9.89 1.13
CA LYS A 243 20.36 10.05 1.26
C LYS A 243 19.98 11.41 1.86
N LEU A 244 20.67 11.86 2.89
CA LEU A 244 20.44 13.18 3.49
C LEU A 244 20.75 14.30 2.50
N LEU A 245 21.89 14.24 1.82
CA LEU A 245 22.24 15.19 0.77
C LEU A 245 21.18 15.25 -0.34
N GLY A 246 20.63 14.08 -0.71
CA GLY A 246 19.52 14.01 -1.67
C GLY A 246 18.24 14.67 -1.17
N GLN A 247 17.91 14.52 0.11
CA GLN A 247 16.77 15.21 0.72
C GLN A 247 16.98 16.73 0.77
N GLU A 248 18.18 17.19 1.08
CA GLU A 248 18.54 18.62 1.05
C GLU A 248 18.43 19.21 -0.37
N ALA A 249 18.90 18.46 -1.40
CA ALA A 249 18.88 18.92 -2.78
C ALA A 249 17.45 18.95 -3.37
N TRP A 250 16.69 17.87 -3.21
CA TRP A 250 15.41 17.65 -3.91
C TRP A 250 14.17 17.85 -3.02
N GLY A 251 14.35 17.85 -1.71
CA GLY A 251 13.27 17.87 -0.71
C GLY A 251 12.72 16.48 -0.39
N ASP A 252 11.72 16.44 0.47
CA ASP A 252 11.04 15.19 0.85
C ASP A 252 10.14 14.70 -0.27
N ILE A 253 10.22 13.40 -0.55
CA ILE A 253 9.34 12.74 -1.51
C ILE A 253 7.92 12.68 -0.94
N LYS A 254 6.96 13.21 -1.68
CA LYS A 254 5.53 13.23 -1.29
C LYS A 254 4.69 12.37 -2.23
N HIS A 255 4.57 11.12 -1.89
CA HIS A 255 3.67 10.24 -2.64
C HIS A 255 2.20 10.51 -2.35
N PRO A 256 1.29 10.30 -3.32
CA PRO A 256 -0.14 10.43 -3.10
C PRO A 256 -0.61 9.42 -2.04
N THR A 257 -1.45 9.90 -1.13
CA THR A 257 -2.10 9.08 -0.10
C THR A 257 -3.42 8.52 -0.62
N VAL A 258 -3.96 7.53 0.07
CA VAL A 258 -5.31 7.00 -0.24
C VAL A 258 -6.36 8.12 -0.14
N ASP A 259 -6.25 8.98 0.87
CA ASP A 259 -7.19 10.08 1.08
C ASP A 259 -7.15 11.09 -0.09
N MET A 260 -5.95 11.39 -0.65
CA MET A 260 -5.81 12.24 -1.82
C MET A 260 -6.47 11.61 -3.05
N LEU A 261 -6.25 10.31 -3.27
CA LEU A 261 -6.85 9.57 -4.39
C LEU A 261 -8.37 9.54 -4.30
N VAL A 262 -8.89 9.18 -3.14
CA VAL A 262 -10.34 9.12 -2.92
C VAL A 262 -10.95 10.51 -3.02
N GLY A 263 -10.30 11.53 -2.44
CA GLY A 263 -10.74 12.92 -2.54
C GLY A 263 -10.84 13.41 -3.99
N MET A 264 -9.85 13.06 -4.84
CA MET A 264 -9.88 13.35 -6.27
C MET A 264 -11.14 12.74 -6.94
N VAL A 265 -11.39 11.46 -6.68
CA VAL A 265 -12.53 10.73 -7.26
C VAL A 265 -13.87 11.29 -6.78
N ILE A 266 -13.98 11.64 -5.49
CA ILE A 266 -15.21 12.22 -4.91
C ILE A 266 -15.48 13.61 -5.51
N ARG A 267 -14.46 14.43 -5.75
CA ARG A 267 -14.67 15.74 -6.39
C ARG A 267 -15.29 15.59 -7.79
N GLN A 268 -14.91 14.56 -8.56
CA GLN A 268 -15.55 14.27 -9.84
C GLN A 268 -17.01 13.80 -9.66
N TYR A 269 -17.26 12.94 -8.67
CA TYR A 269 -18.63 12.55 -8.33
C TYR A 269 -19.53 13.75 -8.02
N LYS A 270 -19.04 14.73 -7.26
CA LYS A 270 -19.79 15.93 -6.92
C LYS A 270 -20.03 16.87 -8.12
N ARG A 271 -19.14 16.85 -9.10
CA ARG A 271 -19.32 17.60 -10.37
C ARG A 271 -20.32 16.94 -11.31
N SER A 272 -20.56 15.64 -11.15
CA SER A 272 -21.42 14.87 -12.05
C SER A 272 -22.90 15.08 -11.71
N ALA A 273 -23.71 15.32 -12.72
CA ALA A 273 -25.16 15.32 -12.60
C ALA A 273 -25.75 13.90 -12.48
N ASN A 274 -25.03 12.88 -12.95
CA ASN A 274 -25.47 11.49 -13.00
C ASN A 274 -24.77 10.63 -11.91
N GLY A 275 -24.12 11.27 -10.92
CA GLY A 275 -23.41 10.57 -9.84
C GLY A 275 -22.26 9.70 -10.37
N TRP A 276 -22.10 8.52 -9.80
CA TRP A 276 -20.99 7.60 -10.16
C TRP A 276 -21.03 7.11 -11.62
N ALA A 277 -22.19 7.12 -12.27
CA ALA A 277 -22.35 6.62 -13.65
C ALA A 277 -21.57 7.42 -14.70
N ASP A 278 -21.23 8.67 -14.38
CA ASP A 278 -20.52 9.58 -15.28
C ASP A 278 -19.05 9.76 -14.94
N VAL A 279 -18.59 9.16 -13.83
CA VAL A 279 -17.19 9.24 -13.40
C VAL A 279 -16.37 8.12 -14.05
N VAL A 280 -15.26 8.51 -14.67
CA VAL A 280 -14.32 7.59 -15.32
C VAL A 280 -12.94 7.74 -14.70
N LEU A 281 -12.28 6.60 -14.46
CA LEU A 281 -10.89 6.52 -14.03
C LEU A 281 -10.02 6.10 -15.21
N TRP A 282 -8.83 6.69 -15.32
CA TRP A 282 -7.88 6.38 -16.38
C TRP A 282 -6.44 6.34 -15.89
N LYS A 283 -5.56 5.70 -16.65
CA LYS A 283 -4.13 5.60 -16.36
C LYS A 283 -3.28 6.05 -17.52
N MET A 284 -2.11 6.57 -17.18
CA MET A 284 -1.03 6.86 -18.12
C MET A 284 0.31 6.49 -17.46
N ASP A 285 1.23 5.92 -18.21
CA ASP A 285 2.55 5.49 -17.74
C ASP A 285 3.63 6.31 -18.47
N LEU A 286 4.55 6.90 -17.71
CA LEU A 286 5.70 7.57 -18.30
C LEU A 286 6.76 6.53 -18.69
N LYS A 287 7.26 6.61 -19.90
CA LYS A 287 8.22 5.64 -20.42
C LYS A 287 9.60 5.88 -19.82
N GLY A 288 10.04 4.94 -18.99
CA GLY A 288 11.42 4.90 -18.52
C GLY A 288 11.72 5.69 -17.25
N ALA A 289 10.78 6.47 -16.69
CA ALA A 289 10.95 7.19 -15.42
C ALA A 289 12.35 7.83 -15.26
N PHE A 290 13.23 7.23 -14.47
CA PHE A 290 14.55 7.78 -14.19
C PHE A 290 15.42 7.97 -15.42
N THR A 291 15.26 7.13 -16.46
CA THR A 291 16.05 7.24 -17.70
C THR A 291 15.70 8.48 -18.56
N LEU A 292 14.64 9.21 -18.18
CA LEU A 292 14.29 10.52 -18.78
C LEU A 292 15.20 11.65 -18.30
N MET A 293 16.00 11.42 -17.25
CA MET A 293 16.99 12.35 -16.74
C MET A 293 18.39 11.93 -17.13
N PHE A 294 19.25 12.88 -17.46
CA PHE A 294 20.68 12.61 -17.56
C PHE A 294 21.33 12.54 -16.19
N ILE A 295 22.46 11.85 -16.10
CA ILE A 295 23.40 11.96 -14.99
C ILE A 295 24.33 13.12 -15.29
N HIS A 296 24.57 13.96 -14.27
CA HIS A 296 25.54 15.05 -14.42
C HIS A 296 26.91 14.51 -14.89
N PRO A 297 27.55 15.10 -15.91
CA PRO A 297 28.78 14.57 -16.52
C PRO A 297 29.86 14.16 -15.51
N GLU A 298 30.09 14.98 -14.49
CA GLU A 298 31.09 14.69 -13.44
C GLU A 298 30.75 13.45 -12.59
N SER A 299 29.49 13.01 -12.58
CA SER A 299 29.04 11.85 -11.84
C SER A 299 29.04 10.54 -12.68
N VAL A 300 29.16 10.64 -14.00
CA VAL A 300 29.15 9.49 -14.91
C VAL A 300 30.25 8.47 -14.58
N PRO A 301 31.51 8.87 -14.25
CA PRO A 301 32.55 7.92 -13.86
C PRO A 301 32.21 7.07 -12.63
N LEU A 302 31.26 7.50 -11.79
CA LEU A 302 30.86 6.76 -10.59
C LEU A 302 29.93 5.58 -10.88
N LEU A 303 29.46 5.39 -12.12
CA LEU A 303 28.37 4.47 -12.45
C LEU A 303 28.78 3.36 -13.40
N ALA A 304 30.04 2.87 -13.27
CA ALA A 304 30.55 1.77 -14.07
C ALA A 304 30.15 0.41 -13.48
N MET A 305 29.80 -0.54 -14.35
CA MET A 305 29.51 -1.94 -14.00
C MET A 305 30.09 -2.88 -15.02
N GLN A 306 30.63 -4.00 -14.56
CA GLN A 306 31.18 -5.03 -15.43
C GLN A 306 30.07 -5.95 -15.97
N LEU A 307 30.10 -6.22 -17.26
CA LEU A 307 29.30 -7.24 -17.93
C LEU A 307 30.16 -8.46 -18.23
N THR A 308 29.63 -9.44 -18.98
CA THR A 308 30.43 -10.57 -19.48
C THR A 308 31.07 -10.24 -20.83
N GLY A 309 32.07 -11.04 -21.26
CA GLY A 309 32.71 -10.89 -22.57
C GLY A 309 33.70 -9.73 -22.70
N GLY A 310 34.24 -9.22 -21.59
CA GLY A 310 35.21 -8.11 -21.62
C GLY A 310 34.58 -6.75 -21.89
N VAL A 311 33.26 -6.65 -21.80
CA VAL A 311 32.45 -5.42 -21.95
C VAL A 311 32.08 -4.89 -20.58
N SER A 312 32.09 -3.59 -20.44
CA SER A 312 31.58 -2.88 -19.30
C SER A 312 30.61 -1.80 -19.76
N MET A 313 29.69 -1.45 -18.90
CA MET A 313 28.75 -0.36 -19.13
C MET A 313 28.98 0.78 -18.16
N VAL A 314 28.64 1.98 -18.60
CA VAL A 314 28.59 3.19 -17.76
C VAL A 314 27.25 3.88 -17.97
N TYR A 315 26.51 4.10 -16.89
CA TYR A 315 25.27 4.85 -16.98
C TYR A 315 25.54 6.34 -17.17
N HIS A 316 24.90 6.93 -18.15
CA HIS A 316 24.86 8.38 -18.33
C HIS A 316 23.42 8.93 -18.26
N THR A 317 22.46 8.05 -17.99
CA THR A 317 21.07 8.40 -17.65
C THR A 317 20.71 7.83 -16.28
N GLY A 318 19.61 8.31 -15.70
CA GLY A 318 19.14 7.83 -14.41
C GLY A 318 18.90 6.32 -14.38
N LEU A 319 19.22 5.70 -13.26
CA LEU A 319 19.21 4.25 -13.09
C LEU A 319 18.40 3.79 -11.89
N PHE A 320 17.88 2.57 -11.98
CA PHE A 320 17.28 1.89 -10.83
C PHE A 320 18.36 1.41 -9.86
N GLY A 321 18.15 1.62 -8.56
CA GLY A 321 19.06 1.23 -7.50
C GLY A 321 19.76 2.40 -6.82
N SER A 322 19.72 3.60 -7.37
CA SER A 322 20.18 4.82 -6.69
C SER A 322 19.12 5.37 -5.75
N THR A 323 19.51 5.74 -4.53
CA THR A 323 18.65 6.39 -3.54
C THR A 323 18.34 7.84 -3.88
N LEU A 324 19.09 8.44 -4.82
CA LEU A 324 18.94 9.84 -5.24
C LEU A 324 17.89 10.00 -6.35
N MET A 325 17.76 9.00 -7.24
CA MET A 325 16.88 9.09 -8.40
C MET A 325 15.40 9.31 -8.06
N PRO A 326 14.83 8.64 -7.02
CA PRO A 326 13.43 8.90 -6.65
C PRO A 326 13.17 10.34 -6.25
N GLY A 327 14.09 10.98 -5.49
CA GLY A 327 13.96 12.38 -5.09
C GLY A 327 14.05 13.35 -6.26
N ALA A 328 15.02 13.15 -7.14
CA ALA A 328 15.18 13.95 -8.36
C ALA A 328 13.95 13.83 -9.28
N PHE A 329 13.44 12.61 -9.49
CA PHE A 329 12.26 12.40 -10.31
C PHE A 329 10.97 12.91 -9.66
N ASP A 330 10.88 12.94 -8.33
CA ASP A 330 9.76 13.52 -7.61
C ASP A 330 9.57 15.02 -7.90
N VAL A 331 10.66 15.75 -8.16
CA VAL A 331 10.60 17.16 -8.64
C VAL A 331 9.80 17.22 -9.95
N ILE A 332 10.11 16.35 -10.91
CA ILE A 332 9.40 16.26 -12.19
C ILE A 332 7.93 15.89 -11.97
N SER A 333 7.68 14.87 -11.14
CA SER A 333 6.32 14.40 -10.84
C SER A 333 5.45 15.50 -10.21
N ARG A 334 6.02 16.30 -9.29
CA ARG A 334 5.30 17.44 -8.67
C ARG A 334 4.96 18.53 -9.70
N VAL A 335 5.90 18.86 -10.57
CA VAL A 335 5.66 19.86 -11.63
C VAL A 335 4.62 19.35 -12.62
N LEU A 336 4.75 18.12 -13.11
CA LEU A 336 3.76 17.50 -13.99
C LEU A 336 2.38 17.50 -13.35
N ARG A 337 2.27 17.10 -12.08
CA ARG A 337 1.00 17.10 -11.35
C ARG A 337 0.35 18.47 -11.34
N ARG A 338 1.10 19.53 -11.00
CA ARG A 338 0.57 20.91 -10.99
C ARG A 338 0.19 21.37 -12.39
N ARG A 339 1.04 21.12 -13.37
CA ARG A 339 0.80 21.55 -14.76
C ARG A 339 -0.39 20.85 -15.38
N ILE A 340 -0.48 19.54 -15.27
CA ILE A 340 -1.60 18.76 -15.81
C ILE A 340 -2.90 19.22 -15.15
N ASN A 341 -2.96 19.26 -13.80
CA ASN A 341 -4.16 19.72 -13.07
C ASN A 341 -4.55 21.18 -13.36
N SER A 342 -3.66 21.98 -13.96
CA SER A 342 -4.01 23.36 -14.37
C SER A 342 -4.64 23.46 -15.77
N VAL A 343 -4.59 22.40 -16.57
CA VAL A 343 -5.09 22.41 -17.95
C VAL A 343 -6.22 21.43 -18.23
N ILE A 344 -6.26 20.30 -17.51
CA ILE A 344 -7.35 19.32 -17.63
C ILE A 344 -8.60 19.77 -16.85
N LYS A 345 -9.75 19.23 -17.21
CA LYS A 345 -11.02 19.46 -16.50
C LYS A 345 -11.20 18.53 -15.31
N GLY A 346 -10.74 17.29 -15.42
CA GLY A 346 -10.64 16.33 -14.34
C GLY A 346 -9.48 16.62 -13.39
N GLU A 347 -9.00 15.61 -12.72
CA GLU A 347 -7.85 15.68 -11.81
C GLU A 347 -6.97 14.46 -11.95
N ILE A 348 -5.67 14.63 -11.63
CA ILE A 348 -4.70 13.52 -11.57
C ILE A 348 -3.92 13.47 -10.25
N GLU A 349 -3.44 12.27 -9.97
CA GLU A 349 -2.34 12.02 -9.02
C GLU A 349 -1.24 11.23 -9.71
N ILE A 350 0.02 11.47 -9.29
CA ILE A 350 1.21 10.84 -9.87
C ILE A 350 1.98 10.10 -8.78
N PHE A 351 2.32 8.86 -9.04
CA PHE A 351 3.24 8.08 -8.24
C PHE A 351 4.45 7.68 -9.09
N VAL A 352 5.53 8.44 -8.99
CA VAL A 352 6.73 8.30 -9.82
C VAL A 352 6.37 8.44 -11.31
N ASP A 353 6.24 7.33 -12.03
CA ASP A 353 5.92 7.23 -13.46
C ASP A 353 4.46 6.86 -13.75
N ASP A 354 3.73 6.39 -12.73
CA ASP A 354 2.31 6.02 -12.85
C ASP A 354 1.40 7.23 -12.60
N ILE A 355 0.66 7.65 -13.61
CA ILE A 355 -0.37 8.70 -13.52
C ILE A 355 -1.73 8.03 -13.45
N MET A 356 -2.55 8.44 -12.48
CA MET A 356 -3.96 8.08 -12.41
C MET A 356 -4.80 9.34 -12.49
N GLY A 357 -5.79 9.34 -13.36
CA GLY A 357 -6.75 10.43 -13.51
C GLY A 357 -8.19 9.99 -13.22
N ALA A 358 -8.98 10.97 -12.85
CA ALA A 358 -10.43 10.88 -12.71
C ALA A 358 -11.09 12.08 -13.38
N CYS A 359 -12.09 11.84 -14.21
CA CYS A 359 -12.83 12.89 -14.91
C CYS A 359 -14.27 12.46 -15.20
N LEU A 360 -15.07 13.33 -15.77
CA LEU A 360 -16.36 12.95 -16.33
C LEU A 360 -16.19 12.32 -17.72
N THR A 361 -17.06 11.40 -18.08
CA THR A 361 -16.98 10.63 -19.32
C THR A 361 -16.79 11.52 -20.58
N GLY A 362 -17.51 12.66 -20.64
CA GLY A 362 -17.40 13.60 -21.76
C GLY A 362 -16.09 14.39 -21.81
N GLU A 363 -15.26 14.34 -20.77
CA GLU A 363 -14.00 15.09 -20.65
C GLU A 363 -12.77 14.21 -20.97
N LEU A 364 -12.93 12.89 -20.97
CA LEU A 364 -11.84 11.91 -21.04
C LEU A 364 -10.86 12.17 -22.20
N SER A 365 -11.37 12.33 -23.41
CA SER A 365 -10.51 12.49 -24.60
C SER A 365 -9.70 13.80 -24.57
N SER A 366 -10.29 14.89 -24.08
CA SER A 366 -9.56 16.16 -23.91
C SER A 366 -8.50 16.02 -22.81
N ASP A 367 -8.85 15.45 -21.67
CA ASP A 367 -7.93 15.30 -20.53
C ASP A 367 -6.73 14.40 -20.85
N LEU A 368 -6.96 13.27 -21.53
CA LEU A 368 -5.88 12.40 -22.01
C LEU A 368 -4.95 13.10 -22.98
N LYS A 369 -5.50 13.90 -23.91
CA LYS A 369 -4.70 14.69 -24.85
C LYS A 369 -3.88 15.75 -24.12
N ASP A 370 -4.52 16.57 -23.30
CA ASP A 370 -3.86 17.66 -22.57
C ASP A 370 -2.78 17.11 -21.60
N CYS A 371 -3.05 15.99 -20.93
CA CYS A 371 -2.07 15.29 -20.11
C CYS A 371 -0.87 14.82 -20.95
N THR A 372 -1.12 14.22 -22.12
CA THR A 372 -0.07 13.79 -23.05
C THR A 372 0.75 14.98 -23.55
N ASP A 373 0.11 16.06 -23.92
CA ASP A 373 0.77 17.27 -24.42
C ASP A 373 1.68 17.92 -23.36
N VAL A 374 1.24 17.96 -22.10
CA VAL A 374 2.09 18.45 -21.00
C VAL A 374 3.28 17.52 -20.76
N CYS A 375 3.05 16.20 -20.69
CA CYS A 375 4.13 15.21 -20.47
C CYS A 375 5.16 15.26 -21.59
N THR A 376 4.71 15.27 -22.85
CA THR A 376 5.60 15.31 -24.02
C THR A 376 6.25 16.68 -24.22
N GLY A 377 5.56 17.75 -23.86
CA GLY A 377 6.12 19.11 -23.83
C GLY A 377 7.32 19.23 -22.92
N LEU A 378 7.22 18.70 -21.69
CA LEU A 378 8.29 18.78 -20.70
C LEU A 378 9.38 17.72 -20.92
N LEU A 379 9.01 16.46 -21.18
CA LEU A 379 9.91 15.30 -21.16
C LEU A 379 10.25 14.76 -22.57
N GLY A 380 9.66 15.34 -23.62
CA GLY A 380 9.89 14.95 -24.99
C GLY A 380 8.88 13.96 -25.58
N PRO A 381 8.89 13.77 -26.90
CA PRO A 381 7.83 13.06 -27.64
C PRO A 381 7.68 11.59 -27.25
N ASN A 382 8.71 10.98 -26.69
CA ASN A 382 8.73 9.57 -26.30
C ASN A 382 8.45 9.36 -24.80
N ALA A 383 8.03 10.40 -24.08
CA ALA A 383 7.86 10.33 -22.63
C ALA A 383 6.67 9.48 -22.17
N VAL A 384 5.63 9.36 -23.02
CA VAL A 384 4.42 8.59 -22.69
C VAL A 384 4.49 7.20 -23.33
N ALA A 385 4.16 6.17 -22.55
CA ALA A 385 4.04 4.80 -23.04
C ALA A 385 2.66 4.61 -23.72
N VAL A 386 2.56 4.96 -24.98
CA VAL A 386 1.30 4.96 -25.74
C VAL A 386 0.62 3.59 -25.75
N GLU A 387 1.42 2.51 -25.77
CA GLU A 387 0.92 1.13 -25.70
C GLU A 387 0.25 0.76 -24.35
N LYS A 388 0.46 1.60 -23.33
CA LYS A 388 -0.15 1.45 -21.99
C LYS A 388 -1.13 2.59 -21.67
N THR A 389 -1.42 3.40 -22.63
CA THR A 389 -2.32 4.56 -22.52
C THR A 389 -3.39 4.43 -23.58
N GLY A 390 -4.63 4.65 -23.26
CA GLY A 390 -5.70 4.63 -24.26
C GLY A 390 -7.08 4.40 -23.65
N ASP A 391 -8.09 4.46 -24.51
CA ASP A 391 -9.51 4.29 -24.12
C ASP A 391 -9.80 2.96 -23.43
N THR A 392 -9.01 1.93 -23.71
CA THR A 392 -9.10 0.60 -23.04
C THR A 392 -8.72 0.64 -21.59
N LEU A 393 -8.04 1.69 -21.12
CA LEU A 393 -7.64 1.89 -19.74
C LEU A 393 -8.59 2.81 -18.95
N ALA A 394 -9.57 3.41 -19.65
CA ALA A 394 -10.59 4.22 -19.04
C ALA A 394 -11.78 3.35 -18.65
N THR A 395 -11.99 3.16 -17.38
CA THR A 395 -13.04 2.28 -16.85
C THR A 395 -13.65 2.85 -15.57
N GLY A 396 -14.81 2.32 -15.18
CA GLY A 396 -15.36 2.55 -13.85
C GLY A 396 -14.63 1.78 -12.74
N HIS A 397 -13.58 1.00 -13.08
CA HIS A 397 -12.88 0.13 -12.16
C HIS A 397 -11.38 0.08 -12.46
N ILE A 398 -10.53 0.37 -11.48
CA ILE A 398 -9.08 0.45 -11.67
C ILE A 398 -8.31 -0.15 -10.48
N ASP A 399 -7.26 -0.92 -10.79
CA ASP A 399 -6.21 -1.28 -9.81
C ASP A 399 -5.04 -0.29 -9.97
N TRP A 400 -4.80 0.51 -8.93
CA TRP A 400 -3.67 1.44 -8.89
C TRP A 400 -2.97 1.42 -7.54
N LEU A 401 -1.65 1.30 -7.58
CA LEU A 401 -0.81 1.17 -6.37
C LEU A 401 -1.27 0.05 -5.42
N GLY A 402 -2.00 -0.95 -5.95
CA GLY A 402 -2.55 -2.06 -5.16
C GLY A 402 -3.84 -1.73 -4.42
N TRP A 403 -4.49 -0.63 -4.77
CA TRP A 403 -5.85 -0.30 -4.41
C TRP A 403 -6.79 -0.64 -5.56
N ASP A 404 -7.91 -1.23 -5.23
CA ASP A 404 -8.99 -1.56 -6.16
C ASP A 404 -10.10 -0.51 -5.98
N ILE A 405 -10.20 0.43 -6.93
CA ILE A 405 -11.17 1.53 -6.90
C ILE A 405 -12.24 1.24 -7.94
N ASN A 406 -13.48 1.15 -7.49
CA ASN A 406 -14.65 0.90 -8.34
C ASN A 406 -15.65 2.04 -8.17
N VAL A 407 -15.66 2.99 -9.12
CA VAL A 407 -16.58 4.14 -9.08
C VAL A 407 -17.99 3.75 -9.46
N THR A 408 -18.21 2.72 -10.27
CA THR A 408 -19.55 2.23 -10.60
C THR A 408 -20.31 1.78 -9.34
N LYS A 409 -19.58 1.20 -8.38
CA LYS A 409 -20.11 0.79 -7.07
C LYS A 409 -19.86 1.83 -5.97
N GLY A 410 -19.08 2.88 -6.21
CA GLY A 410 -18.70 3.88 -5.22
C GLY A 410 -17.84 3.32 -4.08
N ILE A 411 -16.96 2.36 -4.34
CA ILE A 411 -16.19 1.62 -3.33
C ILE A 411 -14.70 1.58 -3.64
N ILE A 412 -13.89 1.43 -2.57
CA ILE A 412 -12.46 1.14 -2.63
C ILE A 412 -12.13 -0.09 -1.80
N GLY A 413 -11.20 -0.88 -2.27
CA GLY A 413 -10.67 -2.05 -1.57
C GLY A 413 -9.19 -2.28 -1.83
N ILE A 414 -8.72 -3.45 -1.43
CA ILE A 414 -7.36 -3.91 -1.70
C ILE A 414 -7.38 -4.69 -3.00
N SER A 415 -6.40 -4.46 -3.87
CA SER A 415 -6.33 -5.21 -5.12
C SER A 415 -6.19 -6.71 -4.87
N ARG A 416 -6.83 -7.53 -5.70
CA ARG A 416 -6.86 -8.98 -5.54
C ARG A 416 -5.47 -9.59 -5.36
N LYS A 417 -4.53 -9.18 -6.17
CA LYS A 417 -3.14 -9.63 -6.09
C LYS A 417 -2.49 -9.38 -4.73
N ASN A 418 -2.66 -8.18 -4.19
CA ASN A 418 -2.09 -7.82 -2.89
C ASN A 418 -2.83 -8.50 -1.74
N PHE A 419 -4.14 -8.68 -1.88
CA PHE A 419 -4.93 -9.44 -0.93
C PHE A 419 -4.43 -10.90 -0.82
N LEU A 420 -4.26 -11.60 -1.93
CA LEU A 420 -3.75 -12.97 -1.95
C LEU A 420 -2.33 -13.09 -1.40
N ARG A 421 -1.47 -12.12 -1.67
CA ARG A 421 -0.11 -12.06 -1.09
C ARG A 421 -0.11 -11.91 0.42
N ALA A 422 -1.02 -11.09 0.96
CA ALA A 422 -1.14 -10.94 2.40
C ALA A 422 -1.71 -12.20 3.05
N LEU A 423 -2.77 -12.75 2.48
CA LEU A 423 -3.36 -14.00 2.92
C LEU A 423 -2.29 -15.09 3.02
N TYR A 424 -1.52 -15.30 1.94
CA TYR A 424 -0.39 -16.22 1.92
C TYR A 424 0.62 -15.91 3.04
N GLY A 425 1.07 -14.67 3.14
CA GLY A 425 2.10 -14.27 4.10
C GLY A 425 1.69 -14.47 5.55
N PHE A 426 0.44 -14.16 5.89
CA PHE A 426 -0.07 -14.39 7.26
C PHE A 426 -0.23 -15.89 7.57
N PHE A 427 -0.58 -16.70 6.59
CA PHE A 427 -0.74 -18.14 6.78
C PHE A 427 0.59 -18.90 6.75
N ASP A 428 1.62 -18.43 6.04
CA ASP A 428 2.93 -19.07 5.98
C ASP A 428 3.70 -18.99 7.31
N VAL A 429 3.32 -18.10 8.22
CA VAL A 429 3.97 -17.97 9.52
C VAL A 429 3.53 -19.08 10.46
N ASP A 430 4.49 -19.87 10.95
CA ASP A 430 4.28 -20.83 12.04
C ASP A 430 4.47 -20.11 13.37
N ILE A 431 3.36 -19.76 14.03
CA ILE A 431 3.35 -19.00 15.30
C ILE A 431 3.88 -19.81 16.49
N SER A 432 4.00 -21.12 16.35
CA SER A 432 4.58 -22.00 17.40
C SER A 432 6.11 -21.97 17.39
N LYS A 433 6.71 -21.42 16.34
CA LYS A 433 8.16 -21.36 16.15
C LYS A 433 8.69 -19.93 16.20
N LYS A 434 10.02 -19.82 16.28
CA LYS A 434 10.67 -18.52 16.10
C LYS A 434 10.48 -18.00 14.69
N VAL A 435 10.06 -16.74 14.56
CA VAL A 435 9.77 -16.06 13.30
C VAL A 435 10.87 -15.05 12.99
N LYS A 436 11.33 -15.00 11.75
CA LYS A 436 12.31 -14.01 11.30
C LYS A 436 11.77 -12.59 11.40
N VAL A 437 12.58 -11.65 11.90
CA VAL A 437 12.22 -10.23 11.98
C VAL A 437 11.81 -9.67 10.61
N ARG A 438 12.49 -10.04 9.54
CA ARG A 438 12.11 -9.66 8.16
C ARG A 438 10.68 -10.07 7.80
N THR A 439 10.24 -11.25 8.23
CA THR A 439 8.86 -11.72 8.01
C THR A 439 7.87 -10.86 8.77
N LEU A 440 8.16 -10.55 10.03
CA LEU A 440 7.32 -9.68 10.86
C LEU A 440 7.19 -8.27 10.29
N GLN A 441 8.29 -7.70 9.76
CA GLN A 441 8.23 -6.40 9.07
C GLN A 441 7.34 -6.44 7.83
N LYS A 442 7.39 -7.52 7.04
CA LYS A 442 6.50 -7.70 5.89
C LYS A 442 5.04 -7.76 6.32
N LEU A 443 4.73 -8.56 7.35
CA LEU A 443 3.37 -8.65 7.89
C LEU A 443 2.89 -7.29 8.41
N ALA A 444 3.71 -6.61 9.20
CA ALA A 444 3.40 -5.28 9.72
C ALA A 444 3.15 -4.26 8.59
N SER A 445 3.96 -4.30 7.52
CA SER A 445 3.80 -3.41 6.36
C SER A 445 2.50 -3.68 5.60
N TRP A 446 2.13 -4.93 5.38
CA TRP A 446 0.85 -5.28 4.78
C TRP A 446 -0.33 -4.88 5.66
N ALA A 447 -0.26 -5.22 6.95
CA ALA A 447 -1.27 -4.85 7.93
C ALA A 447 -1.48 -3.33 7.96
N SER A 448 -0.41 -2.55 8.05
CA SER A 448 -0.46 -1.09 8.03
C SER A 448 -1.10 -0.55 6.75
N ARG A 449 -0.71 -1.08 5.60
CA ARG A 449 -1.28 -0.67 4.32
C ARG A 449 -2.79 -0.94 4.26
N TYR A 450 -3.22 -2.12 4.66
CA TYR A 450 -4.63 -2.49 4.61
C TYR A 450 -5.48 -1.73 5.61
N SER A 451 -4.91 -1.36 6.75
CA SER A 451 -5.57 -0.52 7.73
C SER A 451 -5.82 0.93 7.25
N LEU A 452 -5.27 1.36 6.13
CA LEU A 452 -5.63 2.65 5.51
C LEU A 452 -7.05 2.63 4.94
N VAL A 453 -7.49 1.51 4.41
CA VAL A 453 -8.86 1.31 3.93
C VAL A 453 -9.74 0.77 5.05
N CYS A 454 -9.33 -0.29 5.72
CA CYS A 454 -10.01 -0.86 6.87
C CYS A 454 -9.41 -0.29 8.17
N ARG A 455 -9.85 0.91 8.57
CA ARG A 455 -9.28 1.62 9.74
C ARG A 455 -9.41 0.82 11.03
N ALA A 456 -10.49 0.08 11.17
CA ALA A 456 -10.73 -0.75 12.33
C ALA A 456 -9.67 -1.86 12.55
N LEU A 457 -8.84 -2.18 11.56
CA LEU A 457 -7.69 -3.10 11.69
C LEU A 457 -6.40 -2.44 12.22
N ARG A 458 -6.36 -1.13 12.39
CA ARG A 458 -5.16 -0.42 12.87
C ARG A 458 -4.64 -0.92 14.22
N PRO A 459 -5.49 -1.21 15.22
CA PRO A 459 -5.02 -1.75 16.50
C PRO A 459 -4.21 -3.03 16.34
N MET A 460 -4.57 -3.88 15.36
CA MET A 460 -3.93 -5.15 15.08
C MET A 460 -2.60 -5.03 14.31
N THR A 461 -2.07 -3.82 14.13
CA THR A 461 -0.77 -3.58 13.49
C THR A 461 0.33 -3.26 14.49
N SER A 462 0.00 -2.66 15.62
CA SER A 462 0.96 -2.11 16.58
C SER A 462 1.87 -3.17 17.19
N ALA A 463 1.34 -4.32 17.59
CA ALA A 463 2.12 -5.42 18.13
C ALA A 463 3.08 -6.02 17.10
N LEU A 464 2.70 -6.10 15.82
CA LEU A 464 3.58 -6.56 14.75
C LEU A 464 4.76 -5.60 14.52
N TYR A 465 4.52 -4.29 14.63
CA TYR A 465 5.59 -3.29 14.56
C TYR A 465 6.50 -3.36 15.78
N ALA A 466 5.95 -3.51 16.99
CA ALA A 466 6.74 -3.64 18.22
C ALA A 466 7.69 -4.84 18.14
N GLU A 467 7.25 -5.96 17.55
CA GLU A 467 8.09 -7.15 17.36
C GLU A 467 9.27 -6.92 16.40
N SER A 468 9.17 -6.02 15.47
CA SER A 468 10.21 -5.75 14.47
C SER A 468 10.99 -4.46 14.73
N SER A 469 10.56 -3.63 15.68
CA SER A 469 11.15 -2.33 15.99
C SER A 469 12.55 -2.46 16.60
N GLY A 470 13.46 -1.54 16.23
CA GLY A 470 14.81 -1.45 16.80
C GLY A 470 15.79 -2.53 16.37
N MET A 471 15.39 -3.52 15.59
CA MET A 471 16.24 -4.63 15.15
C MET A 471 17.02 -4.28 13.88
N ARG A 472 18.35 -4.18 13.99
CA ARG A 472 19.24 -3.94 12.83
C ARG A 472 19.40 -5.21 11.96
N ASN A 473 19.48 -6.39 12.58
CA ASN A 473 19.62 -7.66 11.85
C ASN A 473 18.26 -8.30 11.59
N LEU A 474 17.80 -8.26 10.36
CA LEU A 474 16.50 -8.76 9.93
C LEU A 474 16.42 -10.29 9.80
N GLU A 475 17.55 -10.99 9.79
CA GLU A 475 17.61 -12.45 9.67
C GLU A 475 17.51 -13.15 11.04
N VAL A 476 17.55 -12.40 12.12
CA VAL A 476 17.33 -12.93 13.47
C VAL A 476 15.90 -13.46 13.58
N SER A 477 15.76 -14.62 14.22
CA SER A 477 14.45 -15.23 14.54
C SER A 477 14.17 -15.10 16.02
N LYS A 478 12.94 -14.68 16.38
CA LYS A 478 12.49 -14.50 17.75
C LYS A 478 11.17 -15.21 18.00
N THR A 479 10.91 -15.53 19.25
CA THR A 479 9.60 -16.00 19.71
C THR A 479 8.65 -14.81 19.77
N LEU A 480 7.42 -15.00 19.31
CA LEU A 480 6.40 -13.96 19.30
C LEU A 480 5.84 -13.71 20.72
N SER A 481 5.51 -12.46 21.01
CA SER A 481 4.70 -12.12 22.17
C SER A 481 3.26 -12.64 22.00
N GLY A 482 2.55 -12.81 23.11
CA GLY A 482 1.13 -13.18 23.07
C GLY A 482 0.28 -12.22 22.26
N GLU A 483 0.55 -10.92 22.35
CA GLU A 483 -0.13 -9.87 21.58
C GLU A 483 0.11 -10.01 20.07
N ALA A 484 1.33 -10.28 19.65
CA ALA A 484 1.64 -10.48 18.24
C ALA A 484 0.97 -11.75 17.68
N VAL A 485 0.89 -12.83 18.48
CA VAL A 485 0.16 -14.04 18.12
C VAL A 485 -1.33 -13.73 17.91
N VAL A 486 -1.96 -13.01 18.84
CA VAL A 486 -3.36 -12.58 18.70
C VAL A 486 -3.54 -11.73 17.43
N CYS A 487 -2.67 -10.76 17.17
CA CYS A 487 -2.73 -9.94 15.96
C CYS A 487 -2.66 -10.79 14.68
N ILE A 488 -1.74 -11.76 14.61
CA ILE A 488 -1.62 -12.66 13.45
C ILE A 488 -2.89 -13.48 13.26
N HIS A 489 -3.46 -14.03 14.34
CA HIS A 489 -4.73 -14.76 14.26
C HIS A 489 -5.86 -13.86 13.78
N MET A 490 -5.99 -12.65 14.31
CA MET A 490 -7.01 -11.69 13.90
C MET A 490 -6.90 -11.36 12.41
N TRP A 491 -5.68 -11.11 11.91
CA TRP A 491 -5.46 -10.87 10.50
C TRP A 491 -5.85 -12.08 9.62
N ARG A 492 -5.52 -13.30 10.05
CA ARG A 492 -5.94 -14.52 9.36
C ARG A 492 -7.45 -14.62 9.27
N LEU A 493 -8.14 -14.39 10.39
CA LEU A 493 -9.60 -14.43 10.46
C LEU A 493 -10.24 -13.40 9.53
N PHE A 494 -9.73 -12.18 9.55
CA PHE A 494 -10.20 -11.11 8.69
C PHE A 494 -10.03 -11.42 7.21
N LEU A 495 -8.84 -11.85 6.82
CA LEU A 495 -8.55 -12.17 5.42
C LEU A 495 -9.43 -13.32 4.93
N VAL A 496 -9.71 -14.30 5.78
CA VAL A 496 -10.62 -15.40 5.45
C VAL A 496 -12.06 -14.92 5.36
N ALA A 497 -12.53 -14.14 6.32
CA ALA A 497 -13.89 -13.60 6.29
C ALA A 497 -14.13 -12.77 5.02
N MET A 498 -13.21 -11.89 4.66
CA MET A 498 -13.27 -11.10 3.42
C MET A 498 -13.35 -11.99 2.17
N GLU A 499 -12.60 -13.09 2.15
CA GLU A 499 -12.64 -14.02 1.01
C GLU A 499 -13.95 -14.80 0.93
N LEU A 500 -14.51 -15.18 2.09
CA LEU A 500 -15.77 -15.91 2.16
C LEU A 500 -16.97 -15.06 1.73
N GLU A 501 -16.91 -13.76 1.96
CA GLU A 501 -17.91 -12.79 1.48
C GLU A 501 -17.83 -12.55 -0.04
N GLY A 502 -16.76 -13.01 -0.70
CA GLY A 502 -16.63 -13.08 -2.15
C GLY A 502 -15.99 -11.89 -2.83
N GLU A 503 -15.96 -10.72 -2.22
CA GLU A 503 -15.40 -9.50 -2.82
C GLU A 503 -14.20 -8.90 -2.07
N GLY A 504 -13.80 -9.48 -0.93
CA GLY A 504 -12.83 -8.87 -0.02
C GLY A 504 -13.43 -7.66 0.71
N TYR A 505 -12.62 -7.03 1.56
CA TYR A 505 -13.06 -5.83 2.26
C TYR A 505 -13.22 -4.66 1.28
N ARG A 506 -14.36 -4.03 1.33
CA ARG A 506 -14.72 -2.84 0.54
C ARG A 506 -15.19 -1.74 1.48
N ARG A 507 -14.78 -0.52 1.18
CA ARG A 507 -15.20 0.68 1.90
C ARG A 507 -15.86 1.64 0.93
N SER A 508 -16.97 2.26 1.32
CA SER A 508 -17.57 3.30 0.50
C SER A 508 -16.60 4.48 0.34
N LEU A 509 -16.45 4.97 -0.89
CA LEU A 509 -15.64 6.16 -1.17
C LEU A 509 -16.15 7.36 -0.38
N LEU A 510 -17.46 7.53 -0.25
CA LEU A 510 -18.06 8.65 0.45
C LEU A 510 -17.72 8.71 1.95
N THR A 511 -17.32 7.60 2.56
CA THR A 511 -16.88 7.59 3.98
C THR A 511 -15.50 8.23 4.22
N PHE A 512 -14.79 8.61 3.16
CA PHE A 512 -13.52 9.35 3.28
C PHE A 512 -13.74 10.86 3.39
N GLU A 513 -14.92 11.37 3.03
CA GLU A 513 -15.26 12.77 3.23
C GLU A 513 -15.90 12.99 4.61
N LEU A 514 -15.48 14.07 5.25
CA LEU A 514 -16.01 14.53 6.54
C LEU A 514 -17.34 15.32 6.35
N GLU A 515 -18.15 14.95 5.36
CA GLU A 515 -19.48 15.54 5.23
C GLU A 515 -20.43 14.93 6.26
N SER A 516 -21.40 15.73 6.69
CA SER A 516 -22.37 15.46 7.76
C SER A 516 -22.54 13.98 8.11
N PRO A 517 -22.18 13.55 9.32
CA PRO A 517 -22.35 12.16 9.73
C PRO A 517 -23.82 11.74 9.61
N SER A 518 -24.07 10.46 9.38
CA SER A 518 -25.43 9.92 9.39
C SER A 518 -25.99 9.83 10.81
N PHE A 519 -25.09 9.58 11.76
CA PHE A 519 -25.41 9.47 13.18
C PHE A 519 -24.40 10.23 14.03
N VAL A 520 -24.88 10.70 15.18
CA VAL A 520 -24.03 11.23 16.25
C VAL A 520 -24.25 10.37 17.49
N ILE A 521 -23.17 9.89 18.10
CA ILE A 521 -23.17 9.17 19.36
C ILE A 521 -22.59 10.07 20.43
N GLU A 522 -23.38 10.40 21.44
CA GLU A 522 -22.90 10.98 22.69
C GLU A 522 -22.83 9.92 23.75
N TYR A 523 -21.74 9.91 24.52
CA TYR A 523 -21.50 8.87 25.49
C TYR A 523 -20.78 9.36 26.73
N ASP A 524 -20.93 8.59 27.80
CA ASP A 524 -20.18 8.73 29.04
C ASP A 524 -20.09 7.38 29.75
N SER A 525 -19.20 7.27 30.74
CA SER A 525 -19.08 6.10 31.58
C SER A 525 -18.75 6.44 33.03
N SER A 526 -19.26 5.61 33.92
CA SER A 526 -18.90 5.62 35.34
C SER A 526 -18.23 4.31 35.75
N LEU A 527 -17.93 4.15 37.03
CA LEU A 527 -17.49 2.85 37.58
C LEU A 527 -18.56 1.77 37.56
N THR A 528 -19.82 2.16 37.42
CA THR A 528 -20.99 1.28 37.59
C THR A 528 -21.80 1.09 36.33
N GLY A 529 -21.53 1.86 35.29
CA GLY A 529 -22.32 1.76 34.07
C GLY A 529 -21.86 2.63 32.91
N PHE A 530 -22.64 2.52 31.85
CA PHE A 530 -22.44 3.17 30.56
C PHE A 530 -23.68 3.90 30.15
N GLY A 531 -23.53 5.15 29.73
CA GLY A 531 -24.61 5.98 29.22
C GLY A 531 -24.32 6.43 27.79
N PHE A 532 -25.29 6.33 26.89
CA PHE A 532 -25.14 6.88 25.56
C PHE A 532 -26.47 7.33 24.94
N ARG A 533 -26.37 8.33 24.05
CA ARG A 533 -27.44 8.81 23.18
C ARG A 533 -27.03 8.67 21.73
N ILE A 534 -27.96 8.28 20.87
CA ILE A 534 -27.75 8.18 19.44
C ILE A 534 -28.71 9.13 18.76
N PHE A 535 -28.17 10.09 18.02
CA PHE A 535 -28.94 11.01 17.19
C PHE A 535 -28.84 10.57 15.73
N ARG A 536 -29.91 10.64 14.99
CA ARG A 536 -29.96 10.52 13.54
C ARG A 536 -29.92 11.92 12.93
N ILE A 537 -29.15 12.10 11.88
CA ILE A 537 -29.11 13.34 11.13
C ILE A 537 -30.17 13.27 10.03
N GLU A 538 -31.18 14.12 10.13
CA GLU A 538 -32.22 14.23 9.12
C GLU A 538 -32.38 15.72 8.73
N TYR A 539 -32.24 15.98 7.43
CA TYR A 539 -32.28 17.35 6.86
C TYR A 539 -31.35 18.35 7.55
N GLY A 540 -30.15 17.86 7.95
CA GLY A 540 -29.14 18.67 8.64
C GLY A 540 -29.43 18.93 10.13
N SER A 541 -30.48 18.36 10.70
CA SER A 541 -30.82 18.45 12.11
C SER A 541 -30.56 17.16 12.86
N GLU A 542 -30.13 17.29 14.12
CA GLU A 542 -29.89 16.16 15.02
C GLU A 542 -31.20 15.79 15.72
N LEU A 543 -31.72 14.63 15.42
CA LEU A 543 -32.93 14.10 16.08
C LEU A 543 -32.56 12.95 16.99
N LEU A 544 -32.87 13.05 18.29
CA LEU A 544 -32.62 11.94 19.20
C LEU A 544 -33.39 10.71 18.73
N TRP A 545 -32.63 9.66 18.45
CA TRP A 545 -33.19 8.41 17.96
C TRP A 545 -33.24 7.33 19.04
N ARG A 546 -32.17 7.22 19.85
CA ARG A 546 -32.07 6.21 20.90
C ARG A 546 -31.28 6.73 22.10
N ILE A 547 -31.59 6.18 23.27
CA ILE A 547 -30.94 6.48 24.55
C ILE A 547 -30.86 5.22 25.41
N ALA A 548 -29.74 5.02 26.09
CA ALA A 548 -29.52 3.85 26.94
C ALA A 548 -28.75 4.17 28.21
N SER A 549 -29.11 3.44 29.28
CA SER A 549 -28.29 3.20 30.46
C SER A 549 -28.01 1.70 30.54
N VAL A 550 -26.74 1.30 30.64
CA VAL A 550 -26.30 -0.11 30.69
C VAL A 550 -25.46 -0.29 31.94
N ASP A 551 -25.83 -1.21 32.81
CA ASP A 551 -25.06 -1.53 34.01
C ASP A 551 -23.78 -2.27 33.66
N ALA A 552 -22.68 -1.95 34.35
CA ALA A 552 -21.42 -2.67 34.21
C ALA A 552 -21.44 -3.95 35.04
N ASP A 553 -21.15 -5.08 34.40
CA ASP A 553 -21.05 -6.40 35.05
C ASP A 553 -19.66 -6.64 35.68
N PHE A 554 -18.75 -5.67 35.61
CA PHE A 554 -17.37 -5.76 36.12
C PHE A 554 -16.93 -4.42 36.70
N SER A 555 -15.92 -4.45 37.55
CA SER A 555 -15.35 -3.23 38.13
C SER A 555 -13.86 -3.14 37.86
N LEU A 556 -13.43 -1.99 37.33
CA LEU A 556 -12.03 -1.63 37.11
C LEU A 556 -11.50 -0.70 38.24
N ARG A 557 -12.14 -0.68 39.39
CA ARG A 557 -11.74 0.16 40.53
C ARG A 557 -10.30 -0.10 40.93
N GLY A 558 -9.50 0.95 40.98
CA GLY A 558 -8.07 0.86 41.33
C GLY A 558 -7.15 0.49 40.16
N VAL A 559 -7.67 0.25 38.97
CA VAL A 559 -6.88 0.03 37.77
C VAL A 559 -6.51 1.36 37.15
N SER A 560 -5.21 1.56 36.81
CA SER A 560 -4.75 2.77 36.13
C SER A 560 -5.40 2.91 34.74
N SER A 561 -5.83 4.11 34.41
CA SER A 561 -6.45 4.44 33.10
C SER A 561 -7.78 3.73 32.81
N TYR A 562 -8.47 3.21 33.84
CA TYR A 562 -9.74 2.53 33.66
C TYR A 562 -10.81 3.41 33.00
N GLN A 563 -10.85 4.69 33.34
CA GLN A 563 -11.86 5.63 32.82
C GLN A 563 -11.85 5.67 31.29
N ASN A 564 -10.68 5.81 30.67
CA ASN A 564 -10.56 5.81 29.22
C ASN A 564 -11.11 4.54 28.57
N THR A 565 -10.91 3.40 29.23
CA THR A 565 -11.38 2.08 28.76
C THR A 565 -12.90 1.99 28.89
N MET A 566 -13.46 2.42 30.02
CA MET A 566 -14.91 2.43 30.25
C MET A 566 -15.61 3.35 29.22
N GLU A 567 -15.09 4.57 29.05
CA GLU A 567 -15.57 5.51 28.03
C GLU A 567 -15.58 4.88 26.62
N TYR A 568 -14.50 4.22 26.26
CA TYR A 568 -14.39 3.57 24.97
C TYR A 568 -15.37 2.40 24.79
N ILE A 569 -15.65 1.63 25.86
CA ILE A 569 -16.69 0.59 25.86
C ILE A 569 -18.08 1.18 25.59
N SER A 570 -18.41 2.37 26.13
CA SER A 570 -19.66 3.06 25.81
C SER A 570 -19.84 3.27 24.31
N VAL A 571 -18.79 3.71 23.61
CA VAL A 571 -18.80 3.85 22.14
C VAL A 571 -19.09 2.52 21.46
N VAL A 572 -18.41 1.44 21.89
CA VAL A 572 -18.60 0.10 21.33
C VAL A 572 -20.03 -0.39 21.49
N LEU A 573 -20.63 -0.17 22.65
CA LEU A 573 -22.02 -0.55 22.92
C LEU A 573 -23.00 0.21 22.02
N ALA A 574 -22.81 1.52 21.83
CA ALA A 574 -23.63 2.32 20.94
C ALA A 574 -23.53 1.86 19.47
N PHE A 575 -22.33 1.54 18.98
CA PHE A 575 -22.13 0.94 17.65
C PHE A 575 -22.81 -0.42 17.54
N GLY A 576 -22.69 -1.26 18.58
CA GLY A 576 -23.35 -2.56 18.64
C GLY A 576 -24.87 -2.43 18.47
N TYR A 577 -25.46 -1.43 19.11
CA TYR A 577 -26.90 -1.19 18.97
C TYR A 577 -27.28 -0.71 17.56
N LEU A 578 -26.52 0.21 16.95
CA LEU A 578 -26.75 0.65 15.57
C LEU A 578 -26.80 -0.56 14.61
N ILE A 579 -25.85 -1.46 14.75
CA ILE A 579 -25.74 -2.65 13.91
C ILE A 579 -26.88 -3.65 14.18
N GLN A 580 -27.24 -3.81 15.45
CA GLN A 580 -28.41 -4.63 15.82
C GLN A 580 -29.70 -4.12 15.16
N GLN A 581 -29.80 -2.81 14.91
CA GLN A 581 -30.93 -2.20 14.20
C GLN A 581 -30.83 -2.29 12.67
N GLY A 582 -29.78 -2.94 12.14
CA GLY A 582 -29.58 -3.13 10.71
C GLY A 582 -28.88 -1.97 10.00
N GLU A 583 -28.39 -0.98 10.75
CA GLU A 583 -27.68 0.15 10.15
C GLU A 583 -26.31 -0.29 9.58
N ARG A 584 -25.99 0.17 8.37
CA ARG A 584 -24.75 -0.18 7.65
C ARG A 584 -24.30 0.92 6.74
N SER A 585 -23.02 0.85 6.34
CA SER A 585 -22.39 1.79 5.40
C SER A 585 -22.68 3.25 5.77
N LYS A 586 -22.76 3.52 7.08
CA LYS A 586 -23.06 4.83 7.63
C LYS A 586 -21.82 5.46 8.26
N THR A 587 -21.79 6.77 8.22
CA THR A 587 -20.77 7.59 8.88
C THR A 587 -21.29 8.04 10.25
N VAL A 588 -20.42 7.99 11.25
CA VAL A 588 -20.76 8.30 12.64
C VAL A 588 -19.78 9.33 13.20
N CYS A 589 -20.30 10.38 13.83
CA CYS A 589 -19.56 11.26 14.70
C CYS A 589 -19.71 10.78 16.16
N VAL A 590 -18.64 10.80 16.93
CA VAL A 590 -18.69 10.49 18.36
C VAL A 590 -18.43 11.74 19.19
N ARG A 591 -19.19 11.92 20.29
CA ARG A 591 -19.05 13.05 21.21
C ARG A 591 -18.93 12.58 22.65
N GLY A 592 -17.98 13.13 23.38
CA GLY A 592 -17.76 12.83 24.79
C GLY A 592 -16.83 13.85 25.42
N ASP A 593 -16.64 13.79 26.72
CA ASP A 593 -15.77 14.70 27.47
C ASP A 593 -14.36 14.10 27.70
N ASN A 594 -14.11 12.88 27.28
CA ASN A 594 -12.81 12.23 27.39
C ASN A 594 -12.04 12.25 26.05
N VAL A 595 -11.09 13.16 25.95
CA VAL A 595 -10.23 13.33 24.75
C VAL A 595 -9.50 12.05 24.35
N THR A 596 -9.16 11.20 25.31
CA THR A 596 -8.42 9.95 25.03
C THR A 596 -9.30 8.92 24.35
N SER A 597 -10.51 8.68 24.85
CA SER A 597 -11.48 7.74 24.25
C SER A 597 -11.92 8.20 22.86
N LEU A 598 -12.15 9.51 22.68
CA LEU A 598 -12.45 10.12 21.37
C LEU A 598 -11.32 9.86 20.37
N LYS A 599 -10.06 10.10 20.80
CA LYS A 599 -8.91 9.83 19.97
C LYS A 599 -8.79 8.34 19.63
N TRP A 600 -9.12 7.45 20.54
CA TRP A 600 -9.11 6.00 20.26
C TRP A 600 -10.18 5.62 19.26
N ALA A 601 -11.36 6.17 19.35
CA ALA A 601 -12.43 5.91 18.40
C ALA A 601 -12.10 6.35 16.96
N THR A 602 -11.36 7.46 16.79
CA THR A 602 -11.02 7.99 15.46
C THR A 602 -9.71 7.49 14.91
N THR A 603 -8.64 7.42 15.73
CA THR A 603 -7.31 7.03 15.27
C THR A 603 -7.04 5.54 15.45
N GLU A 604 -7.85 4.86 16.27
CA GLU A 604 -7.74 3.43 16.60
C GLU A 604 -6.34 3.06 17.09
N ARG A 605 -5.68 4.00 17.78
CA ARG A 605 -4.38 3.80 18.39
C ARG A 605 -4.50 3.84 19.90
N PHE A 606 -4.19 2.71 20.52
CA PHE A 606 -4.26 2.53 21.97
C PHE A 606 -2.87 2.51 22.60
N LYS A 607 -2.80 3.01 23.84
CA LYS A 607 -1.67 2.75 24.73
C LYS A 607 -2.19 1.90 25.89
N GLY A 608 -1.77 0.64 25.96
CA GLY A 608 -2.13 -0.28 27.03
C GLY A 608 -3.05 -1.42 26.58
N THR A 609 -3.07 -2.48 27.38
CA THR A 609 -3.75 -3.75 27.07
C THR A 609 -5.22 -3.77 27.45
N LEU A 610 -5.66 -2.87 28.37
CA LEU A 610 -7.03 -2.87 28.90
C LEU A 610 -8.11 -2.64 27.82
N CYS A 611 -7.81 -1.88 26.79
CA CYS A 611 -8.78 -1.59 25.73
C CYS A 611 -8.78 -2.60 24.58
N THR A 612 -7.88 -3.59 24.60
CA THR A 612 -7.72 -4.54 23.47
C THR A 612 -9.03 -5.26 23.17
N ASN A 613 -9.76 -5.70 24.19
CA ASN A 613 -11.00 -6.43 24.02
C ASN A 613 -12.09 -5.57 23.36
N ALA A 614 -12.27 -4.36 23.87
CA ALA A 614 -13.23 -3.39 23.31
C ALA A 614 -12.85 -2.98 21.87
N ALA A 615 -11.55 -2.81 21.60
CA ALA A 615 -11.05 -2.51 20.26
C ALA A 615 -11.34 -3.63 19.27
N VAL A 616 -11.14 -4.87 19.69
CA VAL A 616 -11.44 -6.06 18.88
C VAL A 616 -12.95 -6.18 18.61
N CYS A 617 -13.79 -5.85 19.60
CA CYS A 617 -15.25 -5.81 19.41
C CYS A 617 -15.64 -4.72 18.41
N LEU A 618 -15.13 -3.48 18.57
CA LEU A 618 -15.39 -2.40 17.62
C LEU A 618 -14.96 -2.77 16.20
N LEU A 619 -13.78 -3.38 16.08
CA LEU A 619 -13.28 -3.88 14.81
C LEU A 619 -14.25 -4.85 14.14
N ALA A 620 -14.79 -5.81 14.88
CA ALA A 620 -15.78 -6.74 14.35
C ALA A 620 -17.04 -6.04 13.88
N LEU A 621 -17.53 -5.10 14.68
CA LEU A 621 -18.73 -4.32 14.37
C LEU A 621 -18.55 -3.47 13.11
N LEU A 622 -17.48 -2.68 13.03
CA LEU A 622 -17.21 -1.80 11.89
C LEU A 622 -16.93 -2.60 10.60
N SER A 623 -16.21 -3.72 10.71
CA SER A 623 -15.91 -4.56 9.54
C SER A 623 -17.16 -5.24 8.98
N ALA A 624 -18.04 -5.77 9.86
CA ALA A 624 -19.25 -6.45 9.42
C ALA A 624 -20.30 -5.48 8.86
N SER A 625 -20.31 -4.21 9.31
CA SER A 625 -21.30 -3.22 8.93
C SER A 625 -20.83 -2.23 7.87
N SER A 626 -19.54 -2.20 7.55
CA SER A 626 -18.91 -1.14 6.73
C SER A 626 -19.21 0.28 7.23
N MET A 627 -19.43 0.44 8.54
CA MET A 627 -19.57 1.74 9.19
C MET A 627 -18.20 2.34 9.47
N ASP A 628 -18.12 3.67 9.62
CA ASP A 628 -16.88 4.35 9.92
C ASP A 628 -17.10 5.51 10.90
N VAL A 629 -16.15 5.71 11.82
CA VAL A 629 -16.09 6.90 12.66
C VAL A 629 -15.36 7.99 11.88
N VAL A 630 -16.07 9.00 11.43
CA VAL A 630 -15.52 10.05 10.57
C VAL A 630 -15.07 11.27 11.36
N ASP A 631 -15.67 11.52 12.52
CA ASP A 631 -15.34 12.67 13.35
C ASP A 631 -15.50 12.35 14.85
N ALA A 632 -14.79 13.12 15.68
CA ALA A 632 -14.91 13.06 17.14
C ALA A 632 -14.86 14.47 17.73
N THR A 633 -15.91 14.86 18.39
CA THR A 633 -16.05 16.17 18.98
C THR A 633 -15.98 16.09 20.51
N HIS A 634 -15.07 16.86 21.11
CA HIS A 634 -15.04 17.02 22.55
C HIS A 634 -16.16 17.97 23.00
N ILE A 635 -16.97 17.52 23.96
CA ILE A 635 -17.95 18.34 24.66
C ILE A 635 -17.54 18.52 26.11
N ARG A 636 -17.98 19.61 26.75
CA ARG A 636 -17.65 19.81 28.17
C ARG A 636 -18.48 18.86 29.04
N GLY A 637 -17.93 18.39 30.16
CA GLY A 637 -18.67 17.49 31.07
C GLY A 637 -20.02 18.05 31.50
N VAL A 638 -20.13 19.37 31.68
CA VAL A 638 -21.42 20.05 32.00
C VAL A 638 -22.42 19.97 30.85
N GLU A 639 -22.01 19.79 29.63
CA GLU A 639 -22.84 19.61 28.44
C GLU A 639 -23.18 18.13 28.21
N ASN A 640 -22.38 17.19 28.78
CA ASN A 640 -22.57 15.75 28.71
C ASN A 640 -23.42 15.19 29.86
N CYS A 641 -24.13 16.07 30.63
CA CYS A 641 -24.82 15.71 31.85
C CYS A 641 -25.82 14.55 31.71
N VAL A 642 -26.52 14.44 30.58
CA VAL A 642 -27.48 13.35 30.34
C VAL A 642 -26.77 12.00 30.27
N CYS A 643 -25.64 11.90 29.52
CA CYS A 643 -24.89 10.67 29.45
C CYS A 643 -24.20 10.34 30.78
N ASP A 644 -23.72 11.33 31.54
CA ASP A 644 -23.18 11.16 32.89
C ASP A 644 -24.23 10.57 33.84
N ASP A 645 -25.44 11.13 33.87
CA ASP A 645 -26.56 10.60 34.67
C ASP A 645 -26.91 9.16 34.29
N LEU A 646 -27.01 8.86 32.99
CA LEU A 646 -27.26 7.51 32.48
C LEU A 646 -26.14 6.52 32.89
N SER A 647 -24.89 6.95 32.85
CA SER A 647 -23.74 6.13 33.24
C SER A 647 -23.73 5.78 34.74
N ARG A 648 -24.36 6.63 35.55
CA ARG A 648 -24.55 6.43 37.00
C ARG A 648 -25.83 5.66 37.37
N GLY A 649 -26.51 5.10 36.36
CA GLY A 649 -27.70 4.28 36.54
C GLY A 649 -29.01 5.04 36.64
N VAL A 650 -29.03 6.35 36.34
CA VAL A 650 -30.27 7.08 36.20
C VAL A 650 -31.03 6.54 34.99
N ARG A 651 -32.26 6.11 35.19
CA ARG A 651 -33.08 5.57 34.10
C ARG A 651 -33.52 6.68 33.13
N PRO A 652 -33.57 6.38 31.82
CA PRO A 652 -34.02 7.36 30.82
C PRO A 652 -35.37 8.01 31.15
N GLU A 653 -36.30 7.25 31.75
CA GLU A 653 -37.64 7.72 32.13
C GLU A 653 -37.59 8.81 33.22
N ALA A 654 -36.60 8.73 34.13
CA ALA A 654 -36.39 9.75 35.14
C ALA A 654 -35.84 11.07 34.53
N LEU A 655 -35.22 10.98 33.35
CA LEU A 655 -34.78 12.13 32.57
C LEU A 655 -35.80 12.61 31.54
N GLY A 656 -37.02 12.06 31.57
CA GLY A 656 -38.11 12.46 30.68
C GLY A 656 -38.16 11.78 29.32
N TYR A 657 -37.43 10.69 29.12
CA TYR A 657 -37.43 9.94 27.86
C TYR A 657 -38.26 8.66 27.99
N TYR A 658 -39.16 8.42 27.03
CA TYR A 658 -40.14 7.33 27.09
C TYR A 658 -40.28 6.64 25.71
N GLY A 659 -40.87 5.45 25.73
CA GLY A 659 -41.27 4.72 24.52
C GLY A 659 -40.08 4.19 23.71
N ASP A 660 -40.21 4.22 22.38
CA ASP A 660 -39.27 3.58 21.46
C ASP A 660 -37.85 4.18 21.45
N VAL A 661 -37.69 5.39 22.01
CA VAL A 661 -36.37 6.00 22.12
C VAL A 661 -35.51 5.34 23.20
N VAL A 662 -36.12 4.65 24.18
CA VAL A 662 -35.44 4.02 25.30
C VAL A 662 -35.00 2.60 24.91
N ILE A 663 -33.70 2.35 24.97
CA ILE A 663 -33.15 1.02 24.79
C ILE A 663 -33.28 0.27 26.13
N ASN A 664 -33.86 -0.93 26.07
CA ASN A 664 -33.98 -1.74 27.26
C ASN A 664 -32.56 -2.24 27.70
N GLY A 665 -32.17 -1.88 28.94
CA GLY A 665 -30.87 -2.28 29.53
C GLY A 665 -30.69 -3.80 29.68
N SER A 666 -31.77 -4.60 29.55
CA SER A 666 -31.70 -6.06 29.50
C SER A 666 -31.45 -6.64 28.11
N ASN A 667 -31.13 -5.82 27.09
CA ASN A 667 -30.83 -6.24 25.74
C ASN A 667 -29.71 -7.30 25.77
N SER A 668 -30.02 -8.54 25.38
CA SER A 668 -29.11 -9.67 25.45
C SER A 668 -27.89 -9.49 24.57
N PHE A 669 -28.03 -8.84 23.40
CA PHE A 669 -26.92 -8.55 22.52
C PHE A 669 -25.92 -7.56 23.15
N LEU A 670 -26.40 -6.47 23.73
CA LEU A 670 -25.56 -5.50 24.42
C LEU A 670 -24.86 -6.10 25.63
N LYS A 671 -25.54 -6.99 26.37
CA LYS A 671 -24.93 -7.72 27.49
C LYS A 671 -23.81 -8.66 27.01
N ASN A 672 -24.03 -9.42 25.94
CA ASN A 672 -23.00 -10.27 25.35
C ASN A 672 -21.83 -9.43 24.84
N LEU A 673 -22.09 -8.31 24.19
CA LEU A 673 -21.06 -7.40 23.72
C LEU A 673 -20.26 -6.82 24.89
N LEU A 674 -20.92 -6.41 25.97
CA LEU A 674 -20.28 -5.91 27.18
C LEU A 674 -19.37 -6.98 27.83
N MET A 675 -19.83 -8.21 27.91
CA MET A 675 -19.04 -9.33 28.43
C MET A 675 -17.76 -9.55 27.58
N LEU A 676 -17.86 -9.44 26.25
CA LEU A 676 -16.71 -9.53 25.34
C LEU A 676 -15.76 -8.35 25.48
N CYS A 677 -16.26 -7.15 25.77
CA CYS A 677 -15.44 -5.95 25.99
C CYS A 677 -14.72 -5.97 27.36
N ASN A 678 -15.09 -6.85 28.28
CA ASN A 678 -14.53 -6.88 29.64
C ASN A 678 -12.99 -7.06 29.61
N PRO A 679 -12.21 -6.08 30.07
CA PRO A 679 -10.75 -6.13 30.03
C PRO A 679 -10.13 -7.13 31.01
N LEU A 680 -10.89 -7.64 31.97
CA LEU A 680 -10.44 -8.62 32.95
C LEU A 680 -10.55 -10.07 32.46
N THR A 681 -11.22 -10.30 31.32
CA THR A 681 -11.36 -11.63 30.73
C THR A 681 -10.10 -12.04 29.99
N THR A 682 -9.48 -13.15 30.38
CA THR A 682 -8.23 -13.64 29.78
C THR A 682 -8.48 -14.72 28.74
N HIS A 683 -7.59 -14.81 27.78
CA HIS A 683 -7.26 -15.86 26.77
C HIS A 683 -8.34 -16.78 26.14
N SER A 684 -9.49 -17.03 26.77
CA SER A 684 -10.61 -17.72 26.10
C SER A 684 -11.32 -16.84 25.08
N MET A 685 -11.01 -15.57 25.10
CA MET A 685 -11.66 -14.52 24.31
C MET A 685 -11.57 -14.69 22.80
N ILE A 686 -10.54 -15.33 22.26
CA ILE A 686 -10.46 -15.52 20.80
C ILE A 686 -11.64 -16.38 20.32
N LYS A 687 -12.00 -17.45 21.05
CA LYS A 687 -13.15 -18.29 20.70
C LYS A 687 -14.48 -17.54 20.82
N GLU A 688 -14.65 -16.78 21.89
CA GLU A 688 -15.86 -15.98 22.12
C GLU A 688 -15.98 -14.83 21.13
N PHE A 689 -14.85 -14.18 20.82
CA PHE A 689 -14.79 -13.16 19.78
C PHE A 689 -15.14 -13.71 18.40
N CYS A 690 -14.61 -14.86 18.02
CA CYS A 690 -14.92 -15.47 16.73
C CYS A 690 -16.41 -15.85 16.63
N ARG A 691 -16.98 -16.36 17.73
CA ARG A 691 -18.43 -16.63 17.81
C ARG A 691 -19.22 -15.32 17.68
N PHE A 692 -18.82 -14.28 18.40
CA PHE A 692 -19.43 -12.96 18.35
C PHE A 692 -19.30 -12.33 16.95
N TYR A 693 -18.13 -12.39 16.33
CA TYR A 693 -17.92 -11.89 14.96
C TYR A 693 -18.86 -12.58 13.96
N ALA A 694 -18.97 -13.91 14.03
CA ALA A 694 -19.90 -14.68 13.21
C ALA A 694 -21.37 -14.31 13.48
N GLU A 695 -21.72 -14.02 14.73
CA GLU A 695 -23.05 -13.55 15.12
C GLU A 695 -23.35 -12.15 14.56
N VAL A 696 -22.41 -11.21 14.68
CA VAL A 696 -22.52 -9.86 14.09
C VAL A 696 -22.68 -9.95 12.58
N GLN A 697 -21.87 -10.77 11.90
CA GLN A 697 -22.00 -10.95 10.45
C GLN A 697 -23.38 -11.51 10.07
N ARG A 698 -23.86 -12.50 10.80
CA ARG A 698 -25.21 -13.08 10.59
C ARG A 698 -26.30 -12.03 10.78
N MET A 699 -26.24 -11.21 11.85
CA MET A 699 -27.18 -10.14 12.11
C MET A 699 -27.19 -9.09 10.99
N VAL A 700 -26.01 -8.71 10.49
CA VAL A 700 -25.88 -7.78 9.38
C VAL A 700 -26.47 -8.41 8.09
N HIS A 701 -26.22 -9.71 7.84
CA HIS A 701 -26.79 -10.42 6.72
C HIS A 701 -28.31 -10.53 6.79
N ASP A 702 -28.86 -10.91 7.95
CA ASP A 702 -30.30 -11.02 8.18
C ASP A 702 -31.03 -9.68 8.04
N ALA A 703 -30.38 -8.59 8.42
CA ALA A 703 -30.91 -7.26 8.20
C ALA A 703 -30.95 -6.86 6.71
N VAL A 704 -30.03 -7.42 5.87
CA VAL A 704 -30.07 -7.26 4.40
C VAL A 704 -31.27 -7.93 3.79
N LEU A 705 -31.58 -9.12 4.27
CA LEU A 705 -32.67 -9.93 3.70
C LEU A 705 -34.04 -9.40 4.08
N ARG A 706 -34.15 -8.54 5.11
CA ARG A 706 -35.41 -7.93 5.57
C ARG A 706 -35.74 -6.59 4.92
N ASN A 707 -34.73 -5.95 4.31
CA ASN A 707 -34.87 -4.69 3.55
C ASN A 707 -34.79 -4.96 2.04
#